data_894db716ac89eeeca37a0628beffec82
#
_entry.id   894db716ac89eeeca37a0628beffec82
#
_cell.length_a   1.000
_cell.length_b   1.000
_cell.length_c   1.000
_cell.angle_alpha   90.00
_cell.angle_beta   90.00
_cell.angle_gamma   90.00
#
_symmetry.space_group_name_H-M   'P 1'
#
loop_
_entity.id
_entity.type
_entity.pdbx_description
1 polymer ?
#
loop_
_entity_poly.entity_id
_entity_poly.type
_entity_poly.pdbx_seq_one_letter_code
_entity_poly.pdbx_strand_id
1 'polypeptide(L)'
;MTAAYPSSHKIYAYLNDVRTNITADVIGDIVGSDWGIIGNGSLDRIGATGQLRFSLNNSTGKYTPGSLTALSGWDEGITVELELGFESNLYLYRFYVETIKPPVRFQDIRTEVIAVDWMQYATEHPIQNPGALINKRGNDVLNEVLSLMPIQPQNIDFDEGINVFPVAFDVITSQTKAYDEAVKVALSEIGYVYLVKDRQYGETLKFENAHSRTGLTGLSSLPVSQANSGFLLKPGTSDYIRTPANDKIILNQVSDAVIDNTIMDIFSEYGTDVINHFTATAIPRRVDTSLVVLFKLDSPIALGSGPVVEIKGSYADPAGGRQISGQDIVDPVITTDYLVNSKSDGTGTNLSSSLVFSSIQFGTEGFTVRIYNSSTTNGWLTKFNVRGHGVYNYNPISVLAKNQTSIDRRGASTETMTQKYKNNLYEARVFVEAEVNRNKDPRIILNAIRMCANYSAALMTAFLNLHPGDLVNIAIDKLNIDGYYYIQGVDNVSITPGGIINFDWILREALSLQSGLTNIAVEFDAGNYVNYGYMPQLANITQKTISVRIYETALGANQVILSQVSTTTGSELLSESDVTGKPVYAQQFSGANGQWRTTNDEMSARLNQWVMITVTYDASSASNDPLIYINGSSVAVTEIETPTGSMSDDTGNEFVLGNEGFPDGGYAYNFIGKIKDVRIYNRILTAAEITTLYNSGTVSNSLVTDGLVFQGPTVRTSQYADYVDDVLTIDQKLIDNIYGAVGRPDVDLTQGTTAPTGRAP
;
A
#
# COMPACT_ATOMS: atom_id res chain seq x y z
N MET A 1 -38.22 -22.51 -7.21
CA MET A 1 -37.14 -22.38 -6.21
C MET A 1 -37.74 -22.61 -4.84
N THR A 2 -37.08 -23.35 -3.97
CA THR A 2 -37.57 -23.61 -2.61
C THR A 2 -36.94 -22.58 -1.69
N ALA A 3 -37.75 -21.85 -0.93
CA ALA A 3 -37.25 -20.89 0.05
C ALA A 3 -36.38 -21.59 1.11
N ALA A 4 -35.27 -20.96 1.47
CA ALA A 4 -34.31 -21.45 2.45
C ALA A 4 -34.39 -20.60 3.72
N TYR A 5 -34.46 -21.25 4.88
CA TYR A 5 -34.50 -20.57 6.18
C TYR A 5 -33.30 -20.96 7.01
N PRO A 6 -32.75 -20.06 7.85
CA PRO A 6 -31.76 -20.46 8.81
C PRO A 6 -32.36 -21.49 9.78
N SER A 7 -31.60 -22.53 10.10
CA SER A 7 -32.02 -23.56 11.06
C SER A 7 -32.10 -23.01 12.49
N SER A 8 -31.38 -21.94 12.78
CA SER A 8 -31.46 -21.17 14.02
C SER A 8 -30.91 -19.75 13.82
N HIS A 9 -31.45 -18.79 14.58
CA HIS A 9 -30.87 -17.47 14.80
C HIS A 9 -30.92 -17.20 16.30
N LYS A 10 -29.75 -16.94 16.89
CA LYS A 10 -29.60 -16.81 18.35
C LYS A 10 -28.72 -15.64 18.71
N ILE A 11 -29.05 -14.99 19.84
CA ILE A 11 -28.22 -13.98 20.48
C ILE A 11 -27.66 -14.58 21.78
N TYR A 12 -26.34 -14.48 21.89
CA TYR A 12 -25.61 -14.83 23.12
C TYR A 12 -24.97 -13.56 23.71
N ALA A 13 -24.92 -13.49 25.03
CA ALA A 13 -24.18 -12.48 25.77
C ALA A 13 -23.13 -13.17 26.66
N TYR A 14 -21.95 -12.59 26.78
CA TYR A 14 -20.90 -13.09 27.68
C TYR A 14 -21.06 -12.42 29.05
N LEU A 15 -21.74 -13.11 29.95
CA LEU A 15 -22.02 -12.63 31.30
C LEU A 15 -20.98 -13.22 32.27
N ASN A 16 -20.14 -12.36 32.85
CA ASN A 16 -18.98 -12.80 33.65
C ASN A 16 -18.15 -13.87 32.90
N ASP A 17 -17.85 -13.61 31.63
CA ASP A 17 -17.11 -14.49 30.72
C ASP A 17 -17.81 -15.81 30.36
N VAL A 18 -19.09 -15.97 30.72
CA VAL A 18 -19.88 -17.16 30.38
C VAL A 18 -20.82 -16.86 29.21
N ARG A 19 -20.64 -17.58 28.10
CA ARG A 19 -21.51 -17.48 26.90
C ARG A 19 -22.94 -17.91 27.26
N THR A 20 -23.85 -16.97 27.37
CA THR A 20 -25.24 -17.15 27.84
C THR A 20 -26.21 -16.85 26.71
N ASN A 21 -27.13 -17.79 26.44
CA ASN A 21 -28.17 -17.60 25.43
C ASN A 21 -29.28 -16.71 25.99
N ILE A 22 -29.49 -15.56 25.33
CA ILE A 22 -30.54 -14.58 25.67
C ILE A 22 -31.63 -14.47 24.61
N THR A 23 -31.63 -15.33 23.61
CA THR A 23 -32.56 -15.30 22.44
C THR A 23 -34.02 -15.29 22.84
N ALA A 24 -34.40 -16.02 23.90
CA ALA A 24 -35.79 -16.08 24.36
C ALA A 24 -36.36 -14.71 24.81
N ASP A 25 -35.50 -13.77 25.13
CA ASP A 25 -35.84 -12.43 25.56
C ASP A 25 -35.79 -11.39 24.42
N VAL A 26 -35.31 -11.77 23.24
CA VAL A 26 -35.26 -10.87 22.08
C VAL A 26 -36.67 -10.61 21.57
N ILE A 27 -37.00 -9.33 21.36
CA ILE A 27 -38.30 -8.87 20.87
C ILE A 27 -38.12 -8.10 19.55
N GLY A 28 -38.86 -8.49 18.53
CA GLY A 28 -38.81 -7.83 17.21
C GLY A 28 -37.61 -8.25 16.40
N ASP A 29 -37.27 -7.43 15.43
CA ASP A 29 -36.19 -7.72 14.48
C ASP A 29 -34.81 -7.47 15.11
N ILE A 30 -33.84 -8.25 14.66
CA ILE A 30 -32.40 -7.99 14.88
C ILE A 30 -31.92 -7.23 13.64
N VAL A 31 -31.30 -6.07 13.83
CA VAL A 31 -30.87 -5.21 12.74
C VAL A 31 -29.34 -5.02 12.81
N GLY A 32 -28.67 -5.23 11.69
CA GLY A 32 -27.24 -4.95 11.53
C GLY A 32 -27.00 -3.89 10.47
N SER A 33 -25.96 -3.09 10.63
CA SER A 33 -25.58 -2.06 9.66
C SER A 33 -24.08 -1.83 9.63
N ASP A 34 -23.60 -1.23 8.53
CA ASP A 34 -22.24 -0.69 8.37
C ASP A 34 -21.11 -1.72 8.52
N TRP A 35 -21.33 -2.99 8.16
CA TRP A 35 -20.30 -4.04 8.23
C TRP A 35 -19.35 -3.93 7.04
N GLY A 36 -18.10 -3.56 7.29
CA GLY A 36 -17.09 -3.36 6.26
C GLY A 36 -17.00 -1.91 5.79
N ILE A 37 -16.76 -1.67 4.52
CA ILE A 37 -16.61 -0.34 3.93
C ILE A 37 -17.96 0.12 3.40
N ILE A 38 -18.49 1.23 3.92
CA ILE A 38 -19.84 1.73 3.57
C ILE A 38 -19.87 2.66 2.36
N GLY A 39 -18.73 3.10 1.86
CA GLY A 39 -18.61 3.91 0.64
C GLY A 39 -18.13 3.09 -0.56
N ASN A 40 -18.33 3.63 -1.76
CA ASN A 40 -17.85 3.04 -3.01
C ASN A 40 -16.93 3.99 -3.82
N GLY A 41 -16.59 5.14 -3.25
CA GLY A 41 -15.69 6.12 -3.83
C GLY A 41 -14.24 5.63 -3.91
N SER A 42 -13.41 6.37 -4.65
CA SER A 42 -12.00 6.04 -4.88
C SER A 42 -11.15 6.03 -3.59
N LEU A 43 -11.56 6.83 -2.61
CA LEU A 43 -10.87 6.97 -1.32
C LEU A 43 -11.54 6.20 -0.16
N ASP A 44 -12.65 5.53 -0.39
CA ASP A 44 -13.31 4.68 0.59
C ASP A 44 -12.55 3.35 0.73
N ARG A 45 -11.56 3.34 1.63
CA ARG A 45 -10.59 2.25 1.79
C ARG A 45 -10.49 1.70 3.20
N ILE A 46 -11.29 2.26 4.10
CA ILE A 46 -11.30 1.82 5.49
C ILE A 46 -12.73 1.49 5.93
N GLY A 47 -12.86 0.43 6.71
CA GLY A 47 -14.13 -0.01 7.24
C GLY A 47 -14.75 0.98 8.22
N ALA A 48 -16.05 1.07 8.20
CA ALA A 48 -16.83 1.78 9.22
C ALA A 48 -17.00 0.91 10.47
N THR A 49 -17.54 1.50 11.52
CA THR A 49 -17.96 0.78 12.72
C THR A 49 -19.25 0.02 12.44
N GLY A 50 -19.18 -1.30 12.40
CA GLY A 50 -20.36 -2.15 12.27
C GLY A 50 -21.22 -2.15 13.53
N GLN A 51 -22.52 -2.17 13.35
CA GLN A 51 -23.49 -2.13 14.45
C GLN A 51 -24.46 -3.32 14.42
N LEU A 52 -24.84 -3.78 15.59
CA LEU A 52 -25.94 -4.72 15.81
C LEU A 52 -26.93 -4.12 16.81
N ARG A 53 -28.22 -4.05 16.42
CA ARG A 53 -29.31 -3.52 17.25
C ARG A 53 -30.36 -4.58 17.48
N PHE A 54 -30.78 -4.72 18.70
CA PHE A 54 -31.89 -5.61 19.07
C PHE A 54 -32.58 -5.11 20.34
N SER A 55 -33.79 -5.58 20.57
CA SER A 55 -34.55 -5.22 21.75
C SER A 55 -34.75 -6.45 22.64
N LEU A 56 -34.70 -6.25 23.94
CA LEU A 56 -34.89 -7.31 24.95
C LEU A 56 -36.15 -7.06 25.76
N ASN A 57 -36.86 -8.13 26.13
CA ASN A 57 -37.95 -8.08 27.11
C ASN A 57 -37.39 -7.80 28.50
N ASN A 58 -37.63 -6.63 28.97
CA ASN A 58 -37.16 -6.16 30.29
C ASN A 58 -38.27 -5.94 31.30
N SER A 59 -39.38 -6.69 31.21
CA SER A 59 -40.51 -6.58 32.08
C SER A 59 -40.19 -6.79 33.58
N THR A 60 -39.08 -7.50 33.85
CA THR A 60 -38.58 -7.75 35.24
C THR A 60 -37.44 -6.82 35.65
N GLY A 61 -36.98 -5.92 34.78
CA GLY A 61 -35.82 -5.05 35.04
C GLY A 61 -34.46 -5.73 34.89
N LYS A 62 -34.40 -6.99 34.44
CA LYS A 62 -33.15 -7.78 34.43
C LYS A 62 -32.09 -7.25 33.41
N TYR A 63 -32.50 -6.47 32.45
CA TYR A 63 -31.62 -5.85 31.45
C TYR A 63 -31.43 -4.34 31.71
N THR A 64 -31.68 -3.88 32.91
CA THR A 64 -31.36 -2.51 33.35
C THR A 64 -30.17 -2.55 34.30
N PRO A 65 -28.96 -2.13 33.86
CA PRO A 65 -27.79 -2.07 34.70
C PRO A 65 -28.06 -1.28 35.99
N GLY A 66 -27.59 -1.79 37.14
CA GLY A 66 -27.79 -1.16 38.45
C GLY A 66 -29.15 -1.38 39.07
N SER A 67 -30.12 -2.04 38.44
CA SER A 67 -31.40 -2.42 39.05
C SER A 67 -31.19 -3.59 40.05
N LEU A 68 -32.10 -3.72 41.05
CA LEU A 68 -32.05 -4.83 41.98
C LEU A 68 -32.26 -6.21 41.34
N THR A 69 -32.86 -6.24 40.19
CA THR A 69 -33.12 -7.45 39.40
C THR A 69 -32.19 -7.60 38.22
N ALA A 70 -31.16 -6.74 38.13
CA ALA A 70 -30.21 -6.77 37.01
C ALA A 70 -29.54 -8.14 36.91
N LEU A 71 -29.42 -8.62 35.67
CA LEU A 71 -28.71 -9.85 35.36
C LEU A 71 -27.23 -9.65 35.66
N SER A 72 -26.65 -10.52 36.48
CA SER A 72 -25.24 -10.40 36.87
C SER A 72 -24.33 -10.45 35.65
N GLY A 73 -23.44 -9.46 35.52
CA GLY A 73 -22.54 -9.34 34.37
C GLY A 73 -23.16 -8.69 33.12
N TRP A 74 -24.43 -8.20 33.19
CA TRP A 74 -25.03 -7.44 32.11
C TRP A 74 -24.68 -5.95 32.25
N ASP A 75 -23.83 -5.45 31.37
CA ASP A 75 -23.34 -4.06 31.39
C ASP A 75 -22.85 -3.65 30.00
N GLU A 76 -22.44 -2.40 29.82
CA GLU A 76 -21.70 -1.92 28.67
C GLU A 76 -20.34 -2.65 28.55
N GLY A 77 -19.83 -2.78 27.35
CA GLY A 77 -18.53 -3.43 27.05
C GLY A 77 -18.57 -4.96 26.98
N ILE A 78 -19.67 -5.63 27.39
CA ILE A 78 -19.75 -7.09 27.25
C ILE A 78 -19.85 -7.52 25.79
N THR A 79 -19.29 -8.68 25.51
CA THR A 79 -19.42 -9.30 24.18
C THR A 79 -20.82 -9.84 23.97
N VAL A 80 -21.39 -9.58 22.78
CA VAL A 80 -22.59 -10.23 22.26
C VAL A 80 -22.28 -10.90 20.93
N GLU A 81 -22.90 -12.05 20.68
CA GLU A 81 -22.76 -12.80 19.44
C GLU A 81 -24.14 -13.07 18.84
N LEU A 82 -24.28 -12.76 17.55
CA LEU A 82 -25.34 -13.29 16.71
C LEU A 82 -24.85 -14.61 16.10
N GLU A 83 -25.58 -15.69 16.32
CA GLU A 83 -25.32 -16.99 15.75
C GLU A 83 -26.42 -17.33 14.73
N LEU A 84 -26.05 -17.56 13.48
CA LEU A 84 -26.93 -18.03 12.43
C LEU A 84 -26.55 -19.47 12.08
N GLY A 85 -27.51 -20.39 12.18
CA GLY A 85 -27.35 -21.77 11.73
C GLY A 85 -27.91 -21.94 10.33
N PHE A 86 -27.17 -22.57 9.42
CA PHE A 86 -27.69 -22.93 8.11
C PHE A 86 -27.08 -24.29 7.68
N GLU A 87 -27.96 -25.23 7.23
CA GLU A 87 -27.58 -26.62 7.01
C GLU A 87 -26.91 -27.23 8.25
N SER A 88 -25.66 -27.63 8.17
CA SER A 88 -24.89 -28.18 9.30
C SER A 88 -23.88 -27.18 9.89
N ASN A 89 -23.92 -25.92 9.44
CA ASN A 89 -22.92 -24.92 9.79
C ASN A 89 -23.49 -23.87 10.72
N LEU A 90 -22.62 -23.31 11.57
CA LEU A 90 -22.91 -22.16 12.41
C LEU A 90 -22.01 -20.99 11.99
N TYR A 91 -22.60 -19.81 11.91
CA TYR A 91 -21.94 -18.57 11.53
C TYR A 91 -22.04 -17.60 12.68
N LEU A 92 -20.91 -17.04 13.11
CA LEU A 92 -20.80 -16.17 14.26
C LEU A 92 -20.55 -14.73 13.80
N TYR A 93 -21.22 -13.79 14.47
CA TYR A 93 -21.05 -12.36 14.27
C TYR A 93 -20.86 -11.73 15.64
N ARG A 94 -19.66 -11.23 15.93
CA ARG A 94 -19.29 -10.71 17.25
C ARG A 94 -19.38 -9.19 17.31
N PHE A 95 -19.87 -8.68 18.43
CA PHE A 95 -20.02 -7.27 18.75
C PHE A 95 -19.81 -7.05 20.24
N TYR A 96 -19.71 -5.79 20.65
CA TYR A 96 -19.53 -5.35 22.03
C TYR A 96 -20.65 -4.36 22.38
N VAL A 97 -21.31 -4.54 23.50
CA VAL A 97 -22.40 -3.66 23.90
C VAL A 97 -21.86 -2.26 24.17
N GLU A 98 -22.32 -1.29 23.37
CA GLU A 98 -21.97 0.13 23.50
C GLU A 98 -23.02 0.87 24.33
N THR A 99 -24.30 0.63 24.02
CA THR A 99 -25.39 1.37 24.64
C THR A 99 -26.53 0.45 25.02
N ILE A 100 -27.00 0.62 26.26
CA ILE A 100 -28.20 -0.02 26.79
C ILE A 100 -29.21 1.09 27.08
N LYS A 101 -30.37 1.08 26.39
CA LYS A 101 -31.46 2.04 26.61
C LYS A 101 -32.62 1.38 27.34
N PRO A 102 -32.69 1.49 28.68
CA PRO A 102 -33.81 0.94 29.42
C PRO A 102 -35.14 1.63 29.07
N PRO A 103 -36.27 0.98 29.32
CA PRO A 103 -37.58 1.56 29.00
C PRO A 103 -37.83 2.86 29.79
N VAL A 104 -38.31 3.88 29.07
CA VAL A 104 -38.56 5.23 29.63
C VAL A 104 -40.02 5.40 30.07
N ARG A 105 -40.93 4.54 29.58
CA ARG A 105 -42.37 4.62 29.86
C ARG A 105 -42.82 3.45 30.74
N PHE A 106 -43.69 3.68 31.68
CA PHE A 106 -44.21 2.68 32.64
C PHE A 106 -44.76 1.39 32.01
N GLN A 107 -45.27 1.48 30.78
CA GLN A 107 -45.83 0.33 30.05
C GLN A 107 -44.88 -0.23 28.96
N ASP A 108 -43.73 0.37 28.80
CA ASP A 108 -42.72 -0.13 27.86
C ASP A 108 -41.82 -1.16 28.52
N ILE A 109 -41.85 -2.35 27.99
CA ILE A 109 -41.07 -3.48 28.53
C ILE A 109 -39.76 -3.72 27.76
N ARG A 110 -39.42 -2.85 26.79
CA ARG A 110 -38.29 -3.05 25.88
C ARG A 110 -37.05 -2.32 26.36
N THR A 111 -35.95 -3.01 26.44
CA THR A 111 -34.62 -2.41 26.49
C THR A 111 -34.00 -2.54 25.09
N GLU A 112 -33.68 -1.42 24.47
CA GLU A 112 -32.91 -1.40 23.21
C GLU A 112 -31.43 -1.56 23.54
N VAL A 113 -30.75 -2.43 22.79
CA VAL A 113 -29.31 -2.67 22.89
C VAL A 113 -28.68 -2.32 21.56
N ILE A 114 -27.64 -1.50 21.61
CA ILE A 114 -26.76 -1.19 20.49
C ILE A 114 -25.41 -1.77 20.82
N ALA A 115 -24.94 -2.66 19.96
CA ALA A 115 -23.62 -3.24 20.07
C ALA A 115 -22.80 -2.88 18.80
N VAL A 116 -21.52 -2.67 18.97
CA VAL A 116 -20.58 -2.22 17.93
C VAL A 116 -19.45 -3.22 17.77
N ASP A 117 -18.79 -3.20 16.64
CA ASP A 117 -17.64 -4.05 16.40
C ASP A 117 -16.31 -3.38 16.84
N TRP A 118 -15.20 -4.09 16.65
CA TRP A 118 -13.88 -3.63 17.07
C TRP A 118 -13.45 -2.29 16.45
N MET A 119 -13.97 -1.91 15.26
CA MET A 119 -13.64 -0.63 14.63
C MET A 119 -14.01 0.57 15.51
N GLN A 120 -15.03 0.46 16.37
CA GLN A 120 -15.35 1.51 17.35
C GLN A 120 -14.18 1.78 18.28
N TYR A 121 -13.57 0.74 18.82
CA TYR A 121 -12.39 0.91 19.68
C TYR A 121 -11.24 1.60 18.94
N ALA A 122 -11.03 1.27 17.66
CA ALA A 122 -10.01 1.92 16.83
C ALA A 122 -10.31 3.42 16.62
N THR A 123 -11.59 3.81 16.48
CA THR A 123 -11.99 5.21 16.29
C THR A 123 -11.90 6.03 17.58
N GLU A 124 -11.96 5.40 18.73
CA GLU A 124 -11.98 6.09 20.04
C GLU A 124 -10.62 6.11 20.73
N HIS A 125 -9.84 5.03 20.58
CA HIS A 125 -8.62 4.86 21.36
C HIS A 125 -7.45 5.69 20.81
N PRO A 126 -6.85 6.60 21.62
CA PRO A 126 -5.67 7.33 21.21
C PRO A 126 -4.41 6.45 21.32
N ILE A 127 -3.59 6.46 20.29
CA ILE A 127 -2.27 5.83 20.31
C ILE A 127 -1.31 6.69 21.12
N GLN A 128 -0.66 6.10 22.11
CA GLN A 128 0.28 6.81 22.98
C GLN A 128 1.72 6.47 22.64
N ASN A 129 2.49 7.52 22.31
CA ASN A 129 3.95 7.49 22.16
C ASN A 129 4.57 6.31 21.38
N PRO A 130 4.08 5.94 20.20
CA PRO A 130 4.84 5.03 19.37
C PRO A 130 6.17 5.69 18.96
N GLY A 131 7.25 4.94 18.91
CA GLY A 131 8.48 5.36 18.25
C GLY A 131 8.29 5.47 16.73
N ALA A 132 9.08 6.31 16.05
CA ALA A 132 9.05 6.34 14.60
C ALA A 132 9.48 4.98 14.03
N LEU A 133 8.70 4.45 13.10
CA LEU A 133 9.02 3.21 12.40
C LEU A 133 9.73 3.54 11.07
N ILE A 134 10.87 2.89 10.82
CA ILE A 134 11.69 3.13 9.64
C ILE A 134 11.70 1.89 8.75
N ASN A 135 11.52 2.12 7.44
CA ASN A 135 11.53 1.07 6.41
C ASN A 135 10.59 -0.10 6.74
N LYS A 136 9.36 0.22 7.16
CA LYS A 136 8.33 -0.77 7.48
C LYS A 136 7.26 -0.83 6.41
N ARG A 137 6.68 -2.00 6.23
CA ARG A 137 5.54 -2.21 5.33
C ARG A 137 4.21 -1.89 6.02
N GLY A 138 3.13 -1.77 5.24
CA GLY A 138 1.82 -1.43 5.76
C GLY A 138 1.33 -2.38 6.86
N ASN A 139 1.51 -3.70 6.67
CA ASN A 139 1.18 -4.72 7.68
C ASN A 139 1.99 -4.55 8.98
N ASP A 140 3.28 -4.19 8.89
CA ASP A 140 4.12 -3.98 10.09
C ASP A 140 3.62 -2.76 10.89
N VAL A 141 3.26 -1.68 10.18
CA VAL A 141 2.71 -0.46 10.81
C VAL A 141 1.37 -0.75 11.48
N LEU A 142 0.48 -1.51 10.84
CA LEU A 142 -0.79 -1.92 11.44
C LEU A 142 -0.60 -2.85 12.65
N ASN A 143 0.34 -3.77 12.62
CA ASN A 143 0.67 -4.62 13.77
C ASN A 143 1.16 -3.77 14.95
N GLU A 144 1.96 -2.72 14.70
CA GLU A 144 2.37 -1.81 15.76
C GLU A 144 1.17 -1.00 16.31
N VAL A 145 0.27 -0.51 15.45
CA VAL A 145 -0.99 0.13 15.90
C VAL A 145 -1.76 -0.81 16.83
N LEU A 146 -1.92 -2.07 16.45
CA LEU A 146 -2.61 -3.07 17.27
C LEU A 146 -1.90 -3.30 18.60
N SER A 147 -0.57 -3.36 18.62
CA SER A 147 0.20 -3.57 19.85
C SER A 147 -0.06 -2.49 20.91
N LEU A 148 -0.45 -1.29 20.47
CA LEU A 148 -0.77 -0.14 21.32
C LEU A 148 -2.23 -0.10 21.76
N MET A 149 -3.07 -0.99 21.23
CA MET A 149 -4.49 -1.05 21.56
C MET A 149 -4.75 -1.95 22.78
N PRO A 150 -5.58 -1.52 23.75
CA PRO A 150 -5.89 -2.34 24.92
C PRO A 150 -6.80 -3.53 24.59
N ILE A 151 -7.61 -3.42 23.54
CA ILE A 151 -8.54 -4.45 23.09
C ILE A 151 -8.13 -4.82 21.65
N GLN A 152 -7.86 -6.12 21.45
CA GLN A 152 -7.46 -6.66 20.16
C GLN A 152 -8.69 -7.19 19.39
N PRO A 153 -8.69 -7.15 18.04
CA PRO A 153 -9.67 -7.90 17.25
C PRO A 153 -9.51 -9.40 17.53
N GLN A 154 -10.56 -10.19 17.30
CA GLN A 154 -10.51 -11.63 17.59
C GLN A 154 -9.52 -12.39 16.69
N ASN A 155 -9.37 -11.93 15.47
CA ASN A 155 -8.41 -12.44 14.51
C ASN A 155 -7.91 -11.31 13.61
N ILE A 156 -6.75 -11.53 13.01
CA ILE A 156 -6.16 -10.64 12.00
C ILE A 156 -5.78 -11.45 10.77
N ASP A 157 -6.00 -10.84 9.60
CA ASP A 157 -5.64 -11.42 8.29
C ASP A 157 -5.06 -10.29 7.44
N PHE A 158 -3.74 -10.13 7.48
CA PHE A 158 -3.03 -9.05 6.82
C PHE A 158 -2.20 -9.58 5.66
N ASP A 159 -2.46 -9.05 4.47
CA ASP A 159 -1.54 -9.19 3.35
C ASP A 159 -0.20 -8.53 3.69
N GLU A 160 0.87 -9.05 3.14
CA GLU A 160 2.15 -8.35 3.19
C GLU A 160 2.05 -7.05 2.37
N GLY A 161 2.37 -5.90 2.99
CA GLY A 161 2.38 -4.61 2.30
C GLY A 161 3.37 -4.63 1.14
N ILE A 162 2.97 -4.08 -0.01
CA ILE A 162 3.83 -3.98 -1.19
C ILE A 162 4.87 -2.88 -1.00
N ASN A 163 4.44 -1.80 -0.37
CA ASN A 163 5.23 -0.59 -0.19
C ASN A 163 6.01 -0.60 1.11
N VAL A 164 7.29 -0.23 1.03
CA VAL A 164 8.10 0.09 2.19
C VAL A 164 7.93 1.57 2.49
N PHE A 165 7.43 1.90 3.66
CA PHE A 165 7.30 3.26 4.15
C PHE A 165 8.62 3.71 4.77
N PRO A 166 9.27 4.74 4.25
CA PRO A 166 10.54 5.20 4.80
C PRO A 166 10.45 5.61 6.26
N VAL A 167 9.36 6.27 6.63
CA VAL A 167 9.05 6.66 8.01
C VAL A 167 7.55 6.60 8.25
N ALA A 168 7.12 5.89 9.28
CA ALA A 168 5.77 5.93 9.81
C ALA A 168 5.80 6.43 11.27
N PHE A 169 4.67 6.95 11.77
CA PHE A 169 4.52 7.54 13.10
C PHE A 169 5.40 8.77 13.38
N ASP A 170 5.78 9.51 12.36
CA ASP A 170 6.60 10.72 12.50
C ASP A 170 5.84 11.92 13.09
N VAL A 171 4.51 11.89 13.01
CA VAL A 171 3.61 12.94 13.55
C VAL A 171 2.47 12.25 14.31
N ILE A 172 2.74 11.82 15.54
CA ILE A 172 1.74 11.27 16.45
C ILE A 172 1.56 12.22 17.62
N THR A 173 0.37 12.75 17.75
CA THR A 173 -0.04 13.55 18.92
C THR A 173 -0.78 12.66 19.91
N SER A 174 -0.95 13.13 21.15
CA SER A 174 -1.75 12.44 22.16
C SER A 174 -3.24 12.27 21.81
N GLN A 175 -3.69 12.87 20.70
CA GLN A 175 -5.05 12.79 20.19
C GLN A 175 -5.17 11.90 18.94
N THR A 176 -4.06 11.44 18.37
CA THR A 176 -4.10 10.56 17.19
C THR A 176 -4.75 9.23 17.54
N LYS A 177 -5.76 8.83 16.78
CA LYS A 177 -6.50 7.58 16.99
C LYS A 177 -5.88 6.43 16.17
N ALA A 178 -6.11 5.21 16.62
CA ALA A 178 -5.70 4.02 15.87
C ALA A 178 -6.30 3.99 14.46
N TYR A 179 -7.57 4.39 14.34
CA TYR A 179 -8.26 4.52 13.05
C TYR A 179 -7.55 5.50 12.10
N ASP A 180 -7.11 6.67 12.61
CA ASP A 180 -6.43 7.68 11.78
C ASP A 180 -5.12 7.14 11.18
N GLU A 181 -4.40 6.31 11.94
CA GLU A 181 -3.19 5.65 11.45
C GLU A 181 -3.50 4.56 10.42
N ALA A 182 -4.56 3.78 10.63
CA ALA A 182 -5.03 2.81 9.65
C ALA A 182 -5.44 3.49 8.32
N VAL A 183 -6.08 4.68 8.37
CA VAL A 183 -6.37 5.51 7.18
C VAL A 183 -5.09 5.89 6.45
N LYS A 184 -4.05 6.36 7.17
CA LYS A 184 -2.78 6.73 6.55
C LYS A 184 -2.11 5.54 5.86
N VAL A 185 -2.15 4.35 6.48
CA VAL A 185 -1.64 3.11 5.88
C VAL A 185 -2.43 2.75 4.63
N ALA A 186 -3.76 2.68 4.73
CA ALA A 186 -4.64 2.30 3.61
C ALA A 186 -4.46 3.23 2.39
N LEU A 187 -4.39 4.55 2.60
CA LEU A 187 -4.18 5.51 1.52
C LEU A 187 -2.75 5.48 0.97
N SER A 188 -1.74 5.27 1.83
CA SER A 188 -0.34 5.20 1.38
C SER A 188 -0.03 3.91 0.63
N GLU A 189 -0.66 2.80 0.99
CA GLU A 189 -0.55 1.52 0.30
C GLU A 189 -1.45 1.44 -0.94
N ILE A 190 -2.49 2.31 -1.04
CA ILE A 190 -3.63 2.17 -1.98
C ILE A 190 -4.37 0.84 -1.70
N GLY A 191 -4.29 0.37 -0.47
CA GLY A 191 -4.89 -0.87 0.05
C GLY A 191 -6.23 -0.63 0.76
N TYR A 192 -6.71 -1.62 1.47
CA TYR A 192 -7.95 -1.57 2.23
C TYR A 192 -7.75 -2.12 3.65
N VAL A 193 -8.40 -1.50 4.64
CA VAL A 193 -8.43 -1.99 6.02
C VAL A 193 -9.88 -2.04 6.51
N TYR A 194 -10.37 -3.19 6.91
CA TYR A 194 -11.78 -3.36 7.31
C TYR A 194 -11.99 -4.62 8.15
N LEU A 195 -13.13 -4.71 8.83
CA LEU A 195 -13.55 -5.93 9.52
C LEU A 195 -14.45 -6.79 8.62
N VAL A 196 -14.22 -8.08 8.66
CA VAL A 196 -15.15 -9.10 8.16
C VAL A 196 -15.75 -9.86 9.33
N LYS A 197 -17.00 -10.29 9.16
CA LYS A 197 -17.70 -11.17 10.09
C LYS A 197 -17.53 -12.60 9.60
N ASP A 198 -16.57 -13.32 10.13
CA ASP A 198 -16.23 -14.66 9.70
C ASP A 198 -16.81 -15.75 10.60
N ARG A 199 -16.96 -16.94 10.03
CA ARG A 199 -17.59 -18.09 10.69
C ARG A 199 -16.81 -18.58 11.92
N GLN A 200 -15.49 -18.47 11.92
CA GLN A 200 -14.65 -19.12 12.90
C GLN A 200 -14.42 -18.26 14.14
N TYR A 201 -14.18 -16.96 13.93
CA TYR A 201 -13.79 -16.04 15.00
C TYR A 201 -14.88 -15.03 15.33
N GLY A 202 -15.90 -14.90 14.48
CA GLY A 202 -16.96 -13.91 14.59
C GLY A 202 -16.57 -12.52 14.10
N GLU A 203 -15.28 -12.19 14.10
CA GLU A 203 -14.71 -11.00 13.47
C GLU A 203 -13.22 -11.21 13.15
N THR A 204 -12.79 -10.70 12.01
CA THR A 204 -11.40 -10.68 11.57
C THR A 204 -11.07 -9.31 10.98
N LEU A 205 -10.03 -8.65 11.49
CA LEU A 205 -9.49 -7.43 10.89
C LEU A 205 -8.63 -7.80 9.69
N LYS A 206 -9.00 -7.29 8.51
CA LYS A 206 -8.28 -7.53 7.26
C LYS A 206 -7.50 -6.30 6.82
N PHE A 207 -6.33 -6.54 6.28
CA PHE A 207 -5.59 -5.60 5.46
C PHE A 207 -5.32 -6.22 4.10
N GLU A 208 -5.83 -5.58 3.06
CA GLU A 208 -5.56 -5.91 1.67
C GLU A 208 -4.57 -4.90 1.10
N ASN A 209 -3.51 -5.38 0.48
CA ASN A 209 -2.54 -4.52 -0.20
C ASN A 209 -3.09 -3.96 -1.52
N ALA A 210 -2.31 -3.10 -2.21
CA ALA A 210 -2.72 -2.46 -3.46
C ALA A 210 -3.10 -3.44 -4.58
N HIS A 211 -2.58 -4.67 -4.56
CA HIS A 211 -2.79 -5.67 -5.60
C HIS A 211 -3.92 -6.66 -5.31
N SER A 212 -4.42 -6.72 -4.07
CA SER A 212 -5.41 -7.74 -3.67
C SER A 212 -6.70 -7.68 -4.48
N ARG A 213 -7.13 -6.47 -4.89
CA ARG A 213 -8.33 -6.27 -5.73
C ARG A 213 -8.02 -6.01 -7.20
N THR A 214 -6.84 -6.37 -7.69
CA THR A 214 -6.46 -6.17 -9.10
C THR A 214 -6.69 -7.40 -9.97
N GLY A 215 -7.24 -8.45 -9.42
CA GLY A 215 -7.47 -9.72 -10.12
C GLY A 215 -6.20 -10.54 -10.37
N LEU A 216 -5.07 -10.10 -9.87
CA LEU A 216 -3.77 -10.71 -10.13
C LEU A 216 -3.20 -11.51 -8.94
N THR A 217 -3.74 -11.31 -7.74
CA THR A 217 -3.29 -11.99 -6.51
C THR A 217 -4.11 -13.23 -6.13
N GLY A 218 -5.23 -13.49 -6.80
CA GLY A 218 -6.13 -14.61 -6.51
C GLY A 218 -5.62 -16.01 -6.86
N LEU A 219 -4.31 -16.18 -7.09
CA LEU A 219 -3.75 -17.51 -7.42
C LEU A 219 -3.49 -18.40 -6.21
N SER A 220 -3.56 -17.90 -4.98
CA SER A 220 -3.16 -18.68 -3.79
C SER A 220 -4.25 -18.94 -2.75
N SER A 221 -5.45 -18.35 -2.83
CA SER A 221 -6.43 -18.45 -1.73
C SER A 221 -7.89 -18.61 -2.12
N LEU A 222 -8.21 -19.08 -3.34
CA LEU A 222 -9.60 -19.42 -3.67
C LEU A 222 -10.00 -20.72 -2.97
N PRO A 223 -11.10 -20.76 -2.21
CA PRO A 223 -11.61 -22.00 -1.67
C PRO A 223 -11.94 -22.99 -2.82
N VAL A 224 -11.45 -24.20 -2.69
CA VAL A 224 -11.43 -25.28 -3.69
C VAL A 224 -12.84 -25.85 -4.02
N SER A 225 -13.93 -25.15 -3.78
CA SER A 225 -15.28 -25.72 -3.85
C SER A 225 -16.11 -25.39 -5.07
N GLN A 226 -15.59 -24.70 -6.09
CA GLN A 226 -16.34 -24.54 -7.36
C GLN A 226 -15.61 -25.19 -8.53
N ALA A 227 -15.97 -26.43 -8.78
CA ALA A 227 -15.35 -27.34 -9.76
C ALA A 227 -15.89 -27.18 -11.19
N ASN A 228 -16.33 -26.02 -11.63
CA ASN A 228 -16.81 -25.87 -12.99
C ASN A 228 -16.36 -24.56 -13.63
N SER A 229 -15.43 -24.66 -14.53
CA SER A 229 -15.00 -23.66 -15.52
C SER A 229 -13.94 -22.65 -15.07
N GLY A 230 -12.81 -22.70 -15.67
CA GLY A 230 -11.74 -21.72 -15.59
C GLY A 230 -10.34 -22.29 -15.33
N PHE A 231 -10.23 -23.59 -15.13
CA PHE A 231 -8.92 -24.24 -14.96
C PHE A 231 -8.37 -24.76 -16.28
N LEU A 232 -7.06 -24.59 -16.48
CA LEU A 232 -6.35 -25.20 -17.58
C LEU A 232 -6.29 -26.73 -17.43
N LEU A 233 -6.84 -27.43 -18.41
CA LEU A 233 -6.74 -28.89 -18.51
C LEU A 233 -5.59 -29.27 -19.43
N LYS A 234 -4.95 -30.41 -19.16
CA LYS A 234 -4.02 -31.02 -20.12
C LYS A 234 -4.80 -31.44 -21.37
N PRO A 235 -4.31 -31.15 -22.57
CA PRO A 235 -4.99 -31.54 -23.80
C PRO A 235 -5.34 -33.03 -23.84
N GLY A 236 -6.62 -33.33 -24.05
CA GLY A 236 -7.12 -34.72 -24.16
C GLY A 236 -7.30 -35.47 -22.84
N THR A 237 -7.24 -34.83 -21.71
CA THR A 237 -7.43 -35.42 -20.38
C THR A 237 -8.38 -34.58 -19.52
N SER A 238 -8.86 -35.16 -18.42
CA SER A 238 -9.56 -34.42 -17.35
C SER A 238 -8.61 -33.88 -16.25
N ASP A 239 -7.30 -34.01 -16.45
CA ASP A 239 -6.30 -33.57 -15.49
C ASP A 239 -6.01 -32.06 -15.64
N TYR A 240 -5.83 -31.39 -14.54
CA TYR A 240 -5.46 -29.98 -14.50
C TYR A 240 -3.96 -29.77 -14.76
N ILE A 241 -3.62 -28.71 -15.49
CA ILE A 241 -2.25 -28.20 -15.49
C ILE A 241 -2.02 -27.53 -14.12
N ARG A 242 -0.89 -27.85 -13.48
CA ARG A 242 -0.56 -27.39 -12.15
C ARG A 242 0.77 -26.62 -12.15
N THR A 243 0.90 -25.68 -11.21
CA THR A 243 2.18 -25.02 -10.91
C THR A 243 3.16 -26.03 -10.28
N PRO A 244 4.46 -25.73 -10.21
CA PRO A 244 5.43 -26.53 -9.45
C PRO A 244 5.05 -26.74 -7.97
N ALA A 245 4.26 -25.80 -7.39
CA ALA A 245 3.69 -25.93 -6.04
C ALA A 245 2.43 -26.79 -5.98
N ASN A 246 2.04 -27.45 -7.11
CA ASN A 246 0.88 -28.29 -7.24
C ASN A 246 -0.49 -27.57 -7.28
N ASP A 247 -0.52 -26.26 -7.42
CA ASP A 247 -1.73 -25.46 -7.56
C ASP A 247 -2.30 -25.54 -8.98
N LYS A 248 -3.63 -25.46 -9.10
CA LYS A 248 -4.31 -25.44 -10.41
C LYS A 248 -4.15 -24.06 -11.05
N ILE A 249 -3.85 -24.02 -12.35
CA ILE A 249 -3.75 -22.76 -13.11
C ILE A 249 -5.15 -22.33 -13.53
N ILE A 250 -5.54 -21.11 -13.17
CA ILE A 250 -6.83 -20.48 -13.50
C ILE A 250 -6.64 -19.63 -14.75
N LEU A 251 -7.53 -19.77 -15.73
CA LEU A 251 -7.46 -19.06 -17.00
C LEU A 251 -8.12 -17.66 -16.97
N ASN A 252 -9.15 -17.50 -16.13
CA ASN A 252 -9.92 -16.27 -16.05
C ASN A 252 -10.23 -15.94 -14.60
N GLN A 253 -10.47 -14.67 -14.32
CA GLN A 253 -11.05 -14.22 -13.06
C GLN A 253 -12.43 -14.89 -12.90
N VAL A 254 -12.59 -15.69 -11.88
CA VAL A 254 -13.86 -16.36 -11.56
C VAL A 254 -14.48 -15.61 -10.39
N SER A 255 -15.71 -15.17 -10.54
CA SER A 255 -16.46 -14.56 -9.42
C SER A 255 -16.81 -15.61 -8.38
N ASP A 256 -16.84 -15.23 -7.12
CA ASP A 256 -17.25 -16.10 -6.01
C ASP A 256 -18.74 -16.46 -6.09
N ALA A 257 -19.55 -15.60 -6.73
CA ALA A 257 -20.93 -15.88 -7.08
C ALA A 257 -21.39 -15.07 -8.29
N VAL A 258 -22.43 -15.55 -8.98
CA VAL A 258 -23.17 -14.83 -10.01
C VAL A 258 -24.54 -14.47 -9.43
N ILE A 259 -24.84 -13.18 -9.37
CA ILE A 259 -26.12 -12.65 -8.88
C ILE A 259 -26.88 -12.07 -10.08
N ASP A 260 -28.00 -12.66 -10.36
CA ASP A 260 -28.90 -12.27 -11.43
C ASP A 260 -30.27 -11.82 -10.85
N ASN A 261 -31.34 -11.93 -11.56
CA ASN A 261 -32.72 -11.49 -11.25
C ASN A 261 -33.28 -11.82 -9.84
N THR A 262 -32.44 -12.09 -8.85
CA THR A 262 -32.81 -12.31 -7.43
C THR A 262 -32.76 -11.02 -6.61
N ILE A 263 -32.41 -9.91 -7.24
CA ILE A 263 -32.29 -8.59 -6.61
C ILE A 263 -33.72 -8.02 -6.36
N MET A 264 -33.95 -7.57 -5.12
CA MET A 264 -35.21 -6.93 -4.74
C MET A 264 -35.21 -5.45 -5.11
N ASP A 265 -34.19 -4.71 -4.73
CA ASP A 265 -34.00 -3.29 -5.01
C ASP A 265 -32.59 -3.02 -5.52
N ILE A 266 -32.46 -2.03 -6.38
CA ILE A 266 -31.21 -1.60 -6.98
C ILE A 266 -30.99 -0.13 -6.61
N PHE A 267 -29.87 0.17 -5.98
CA PHE A 267 -29.44 1.52 -5.66
C PHE A 267 -28.36 1.93 -6.66
N SER A 268 -28.78 2.65 -7.68
CA SER A 268 -27.88 3.12 -8.74
C SER A 268 -28.07 4.61 -8.97
N GLU A 269 -27.00 5.28 -9.37
CA GLU A 269 -26.98 6.69 -9.68
C GLU A 269 -26.36 6.92 -11.06
N TYR A 270 -26.69 8.05 -11.69
CA TYR A 270 -26.12 8.43 -12.96
C TYR A 270 -25.44 9.78 -12.86
N GLY A 271 -24.14 9.81 -13.09
CA GLY A 271 -23.37 11.04 -13.26
C GLY A 271 -23.01 11.80 -11.99
N THR A 272 -23.23 11.21 -10.80
CA THR A 272 -22.92 11.85 -9.51
C THR A 272 -21.42 11.85 -9.19
N ASP A 273 -20.67 10.84 -9.65
CA ASP A 273 -19.26 10.60 -9.29
C ASP A 273 -18.29 10.90 -10.43
N VAL A 274 -18.55 11.97 -11.17
CA VAL A 274 -17.59 12.44 -12.17
C VAL A 274 -16.34 12.94 -11.44
N ILE A 275 -15.18 12.32 -11.72
CA ILE A 275 -13.87 12.78 -11.30
C ILE A 275 -13.04 13.03 -12.56
N ASN A 276 -12.80 14.29 -12.88
CA ASN A 276 -12.04 14.68 -14.07
C ASN A 276 -10.75 15.45 -13.74
N HIS A 277 -10.47 15.60 -12.43
CA HIS A 277 -9.31 16.28 -11.91
C HIS A 277 -8.93 15.63 -10.56
N PHE A 278 -7.86 14.85 -10.52
CA PHE A 278 -7.44 14.13 -9.32
C PHE A 278 -5.99 14.40 -8.98
N THR A 279 -5.73 14.86 -7.76
CA THR A 279 -4.38 15.17 -7.26
C THR A 279 -3.98 14.19 -6.16
N ALA A 280 -2.83 13.53 -6.30
CA ALA A 280 -2.17 12.81 -5.22
C ALA A 280 -0.95 13.57 -4.73
N THR A 281 -0.75 13.60 -3.42
CA THR A 281 0.36 14.31 -2.75
C THR A 281 1.09 13.35 -1.82
N ALA A 282 2.42 13.39 -1.84
CA ALA A 282 3.28 12.72 -0.87
C ALA A 282 4.18 13.74 -0.15
N ILE A 283 4.63 13.39 1.04
CA ILE A 283 5.53 14.21 1.84
C ILE A 283 6.85 13.46 1.99
N PRO A 284 7.87 13.75 1.15
CA PRO A 284 9.16 13.08 1.24
C PRO A 284 9.83 13.33 2.59
N ARG A 285 10.49 12.29 3.10
CA ARG A 285 11.19 12.32 4.40
C ARG A 285 12.60 11.82 4.26
N ARG A 286 13.47 12.34 5.14
CA ARG A 286 14.85 11.86 5.29
C ARG A 286 15.14 11.62 6.75
N VAL A 287 15.79 10.52 7.04
CA VAL A 287 16.33 10.21 8.37
C VAL A 287 17.84 10.45 8.34
N ASP A 288 18.39 11.10 9.35
CA ASP A 288 19.83 11.26 9.49
C ASP A 288 20.50 9.89 9.70
N THR A 289 21.67 9.70 9.08
CA THR A 289 22.47 8.49 9.23
C THR A 289 23.36 8.52 10.46
N SER A 290 23.49 9.65 11.11
CA SER A 290 24.33 9.85 12.31
C SER A 290 23.53 10.42 13.46
N LEU A 291 23.95 10.13 14.70
CA LEU A 291 23.36 10.70 15.89
C LEU A 291 23.65 12.20 15.97
N VAL A 292 22.60 13.00 16.08
CA VAL A 292 22.67 14.46 16.26
C VAL A 292 22.02 14.87 17.59
N VAL A 293 22.30 16.08 18.05
CA VAL A 293 21.64 16.65 19.25
C VAL A 293 20.30 17.23 18.84
N LEU A 294 19.22 16.54 19.21
CA LEU A 294 17.84 16.91 18.89
C LEU A 294 17.23 17.90 19.90
N PHE A 295 17.75 17.90 21.10
CA PHE A 295 17.36 18.86 22.14
C PHE A 295 18.59 19.29 22.93
N LYS A 296 18.65 20.56 23.25
CA LYS A 296 19.66 21.14 24.12
C LYS A 296 19.00 22.07 25.13
N LEU A 297 19.35 21.91 26.39
CA LEU A 297 18.88 22.76 27.45
C LEU A 297 19.40 24.19 27.28
N ASP A 298 18.50 25.16 27.22
CA ASP A 298 18.85 26.59 27.02
C ASP A 298 19.30 27.30 28.29
N SER A 299 18.71 26.91 29.43
CA SER A 299 18.94 27.54 30.72
C SER A 299 19.04 26.50 31.85
N PRO A 300 19.92 26.72 32.82
CA PRO A 300 20.07 25.80 33.93
C PRO A 300 18.79 25.62 34.76
N ILE A 301 18.50 24.38 35.16
CA ILE A 301 17.35 24.01 35.97
C ILE A 301 17.82 23.71 37.39
N ALA A 302 17.19 24.34 38.39
CA ALA A 302 17.48 24.06 39.79
C ALA A 302 17.01 22.66 40.21
N LEU A 303 17.89 21.89 40.83
CA LEU A 303 17.63 20.56 41.37
C LEU A 303 17.87 20.54 42.88
N GLY A 304 16.79 20.65 43.64
CA GLY A 304 16.84 20.47 45.10
C GLY A 304 17.24 19.02 45.45
N SER A 305 17.80 18.84 46.65
CA SER A 305 18.09 17.50 47.19
C SER A 305 16.78 16.73 47.40
N GLY A 306 16.56 15.66 46.62
CA GLY A 306 15.43 14.72 46.75
C GLY A 306 14.20 14.97 45.87
N PRO A 307 13.66 16.20 45.68
CA PRO A 307 12.47 16.41 44.86
C PRO A 307 12.66 15.98 43.43
N VAL A 308 11.61 15.32 42.84
CA VAL A 308 11.58 14.95 41.41
C VAL A 308 11.20 16.17 40.59
N VAL A 309 11.98 16.40 39.53
CA VAL A 309 11.73 17.42 38.50
C VAL A 309 11.38 16.73 37.20
N GLU A 310 10.30 17.14 36.57
CA GLU A 310 9.89 16.67 35.25
C GLU A 310 10.36 17.68 34.20
N ILE A 311 11.06 17.17 33.15
CA ILE A 311 11.52 17.96 32.00
C ILE A 311 10.86 17.40 30.77
N LYS A 312 10.20 18.27 30.02
CA LYS A 312 9.63 17.98 28.70
C LYS A 312 10.31 18.86 27.67
N GLY A 313 10.56 18.28 26.50
CA GLY A 313 11.12 19.03 25.38
C GLY A 313 10.71 18.46 24.04
N SER A 314 10.65 19.34 23.04
CA SER A 314 10.44 18.95 21.63
C SER A 314 11.79 18.86 20.91
N TYR A 315 11.87 17.99 19.92
CA TYR A 315 13.08 17.88 19.08
C TYR A 315 13.13 19.02 18.07
N ALA A 316 14.34 19.50 17.81
CA ALA A 316 14.60 20.56 16.85
C ALA A 316 15.81 20.23 15.97
N ASP A 317 15.76 20.73 14.74
CA ASP A 317 16.86 20.68 13.79
C ASP A 317 18.08 21.40 14.35
N PRO A 318 19.23 20.74 14.53
CA PRO A 318 20.44 21.38 15.03
C PRO A 318 20.91 22.55 14.19
N ALA A 319 20.59 22.55 12.88
CA ALA A 319 21.05 23.59 11.94
C ALA A 319 20.14 24.81 11.89
N GLY A 320 18.84 24.67 12.18
CA GLY A 320 17.88 25.76 11.96
C GLY A 320 16.84 25.96 13.06
N GLY A 321 16.83 25.13 14.11
CA GLY A 321 15.86 25.24 15.22
C GLY A 321 14.40 24.90 14.85
N ARG A 322 14.13 24.44 13.61
CA ARG A 322 12.82 23.97 13.20
C ARG A 322 12.48 22.69 13.96
N GLN A 323 11.24 22.55 14.41
CA GLN A 323 10.76 21.30 15.00
C GLN A 323 10.86 20.15 14.00
N ILE A 324 11.41 19.04 14.43
CA ILE A 324 11.58 17.80 13.66
C ILE A 324 11.17 16.61 14.52
N SER A 325 11.00 15.46 13.90
CA SER A 325 10.83 14.21 14.63
C SER A 325 12.19 13.55 14.92
N GLY A 326 12.23 12.66 15.90
CA GLY A 326 13.43 11.93 16.30
C GLY A 326 13.23 10.42 16.31
N GLN A 327 14.30 9.68 15.98
CA GLN A 327 14.34 8.23 15.99
C GLN A 327 15.59 7.74 16.70
N ASP A 328 15.54 6.50 17.21
CA ASP A 328 16.67 5.84 17.90
C ASP A 328 17.33 6.77 18.93
N ILE A 329 16.45 7.35 19.77
CA ILE A 329 16.88 8.26 20.81
C ILE A 329 17.69 7.47 21.82
N VAL A 330 18.89 7.94 22.11
CA VAL A 330 19.79 7.28 23.05
C VAL A 330 19.63 7.84 24.46
N ASP A 331 19.79 6.97 25.46
CA ASP A 331 19.78 7.38 26.84
C ASP A 331 20.88 8.42 27.15
N PRO A 332 20.58 9.44 27.95
CA PRO A 332 21.54 10.48 28.27
C PRO A 332 22.77 9.94 29.02
N VAL A 333 23.95 10.24 28.48
CA VAL A 333 25.24 9.82 29.06
C VAL A 333 25.87 10.95 29.85
N ILE A 334 26.32 10.64 31.08
CA ILE A 334 27.01 11.59 31.95
C ILE A 334 28.20 12.25 31.23
N THR A 335 28.40 13.53 31.41
CA THR A 335 29.37 14.42 30.80
C THR A 335 29.11 14.69 29.30
N THR A 336 28.70 13.69 28.55
CA THR A 336 28.35 13.84 27.13
C THR A 336 27.03 14.58 27.00
N ASP A 337 25.99 14.12 27.69
CA ASP A 337 24.63 14.62 27.52
C ASP A 337 24.15 15.45 28.71
N TYR A 338 24.61 15.18 29.92
CA TYR A 338 24.19 15.97 31.06
C TYR A 338 25.32 16.29 32.06
N LEU A 339 25.16 17.45 32.70
CA LEU A 339 26.01 17.92 33.80
C LEU A 339 25.15 18.54 34.88
N VAL A 340 25.47 18.21 36.13
CA VAL A 340 24.89 18.84 37.33
C VAL A 340 26.01 19.46 38.14
N ASN A 341 25.86 20.72 38.49
CA ASN A 341 26.85 21.47 39.28
C ASN A 341 26.16 22.13 40.47
N SER A 342 26.95 22.39 41.53
CA SER A 342 26.43 23.10 42.73
C SER A 342 26.09 24.57 42.50
N LYS A 343 26.46 25.14 41.34
CA LYS A 343 26.17 26.53 40.91
C LYS A 343 25.55 26.54 39.52
N SER A 344 24.67 27.50 39.26
CA SER A 344 23.97 27.66 37.97
C SER A 344 24.86 28.07 36.80
N ASP A 345 26.00 28.66 37.06
CA ASP A 345 26.97 29.05 36.05
C ASP A 345 27.89 27.91 35.55
N GLY A 346 27.65 26.68 36.04
CA GLY A 346 28.44 25.52 35.71
C GLY A 346 29.76 25.42 36.47
N THR A 347 30.07 26.38 37.33
CA THR A 347 31.19 26.32 38.27
C THR A 347 30.79 25.64 39.57
N GLY A 348 31.75 25.21 40.36
CA GLY A 348 31.50 24.58 41.65
C GLY A 348 31.64 23.04 41.56
N THR A 349 31.11 22.35 42.57
CA THR A 349 31.25 20.89 42.69
C THR A 349 30.42 20.20 41.63
N ASN A 350 31.01 19.23 40.93
CA ASN A 350 30.31 18.38 39.98
C ASN A 350 29.47 17.35 40.76
N LEU A 351 28.15 17.40 40.57
CA LEU A 351 27.16 16.53 41.18
C LEU A 351 26.50 15.58 40.17
N SER A 352 27.04 15.48 38.98
CA SER A 352 26.42 14.72 37.87
C SER A 352 26.20 13.22 38.19
N SER A 353 27.07 12.62 39.02
CA SER A 353 26.93 11.23 39.45
C SER A 353 25.75 11.00 40.40
N SER A 354 25.21 12.07 40.99
CA SER A 354 24.06 12.02 41.90
C SER A 354 22.71 12.25 41.17
N LEU A 355 22.73 12.51 39.86
CA LEU A 355 21.49 12.61 39.08
C LEU A 355 20.92 11.22 38.84
N VAL A 356 19.66 11.03 39.21
CA VAL A 356 18.93 9.78 38.99
C VAL A 356 17.77 10.05 38.04
N PHE A 357 17.65 9.24 37.01
CA PHE A 357 16.51 9.23 36.09
C PHE A 357 15.48 8.25 36.65
N SER A 358 14.36 8.75 37.18
CA SER A 358 13.28 7.90 37.70
C SER A 358 12.33 7.44 36.59
N SER A 359 12.28 8.16 35.48
CA SER A 359 11.53 7.78 34.29
C SER A 359 12.12 8.47 33.07
N ILE A 360 12.23 7.76 31.97
CA ILE A 360 12.60 8.30 30.66
C ILE A 360 11.58 7.81 29.66
N GLN A 361 10.99 8.75 28.91
CA GLN A 361 10.05 8.46 27.84
C GLN A 361 10.44 9.29 26.61
N PHE A 362 10.80 8.60 25.54
CA PHE A 362 11.09 9.23 24.25
C PHE A 362 9.94 8.95 23.30
N GLY A 363 9.33 10.03 22.79
CA GLY A 363 8.34 9.97 21.70
C GLY A 363 8.95 10.41 20.38
N THR A 364 8.15 10.45 19.32
CA THR A 364 8.58 10.86 17.99
C THR A 364 8.88 12.36 17.88
N GLU A 365 8.16 13.22 18.58
CA GLU A 365 8.31 14.68 18.50
C GLU A 365 9.02 15.31 19.69
N GLY A 366 9.27 14.52 20.71
CA GLY A 366 9.86 15.03 21.96
C GLY A 366 10.01 13.95 23.03
N PHE A 367 10.33 14.41 24.23
CA PHE A 367 10.59 13.52 25.36
C PHE A 367 9.99 14.05 26.65
N THR A 368 9.81 13.12 27.60
CA THR A 368 9.54 13.43 29.01
C THR A 368 10.51 12.65 29.87
N VAL A 369 11.29 13.34 30.70
CA VAL A 369 12.17 12.72 31.69
C VAL A 369 11.84 13.22 33.09
N ARG A 370 11.87 12.32 34.06
CA ARG A 370 11.75 12.62 35.47
C ARG A 370 13.06 12.34 36.15
N ILE A 371 13.63 13.34 36.75
CA ILE A 371 14.94 13.29 37.39
C ILE A 371 14.88 13.79 38.81
N TYR A 372 15.83 13.35 39.62
CA TYR A 372 16.05 13.91 40.97
C TYR A 372 17.52 13.87 41.31
N ASN A 373 17.92 14.76 42.22
CA ASN A 373 19.25 14.82 42.75
C ASN A 373 19.29 14.01 44.07
N SER A 374 20.04 12.90 44.08
CA SER A 374 20.20 12.04 45.25
C SER A 374 21.26 12.52 46.26
N SER A 375 22.01 13.58 45.95
CA SER A 375 22.98 14.18 46.86
C SER A 375 22.28 14.99 47.95
N THR A 376 22.98 15.25 49.07
CA THR A 376 22.52 16.15 50.12
C THR A 376 22.71 17.64 49.80
N THR A 377 23.36 17.96 48.68
CA THR A 377 23.66 19.30 48.21
C THR A 377 22.74 19.67 47.09
N ASN A 378 22.11 20.86 47.14
CA ASN A 378 21.36 21.40 46.02
C ASN A 378 22.25 21.60 44.79
N GLY A 379 21.75 21.30 43.63
CA GLY A 379 22.48 21.42 42.37
C GLY A 379 21.69 22.13 41.27
N TRP A 380 22.29 22.28 40.17
CA TRP A 380 21.73 22.83 38.96
C TRP A 380 22.06 21.91 37.79
N LEU A 381 21.06 21.49 37.03
CA LEU A 381 21.28 20.84 35.73
C LEU A 381 21.73 21.93 34.74
N THR A 382 23.01 21.95 34.46
CA THR A 382 23.63 23.01 33.63
C THR A 382 23.80 22.60 32.18
N LYS A 383 23.70 21.33 31.90
CA LYS A 383 23.66 20.74 30.54
C LYS A 383 22.66 19.61 30.52
N PHE A 384 21.85 19.58 29.50
CA PHE A 384 21.03 18.42 29.17
C PHE A 384 20.78 18.38 27.68
N ASN A 385 21.27 17.34 26.99
CA ASN A 385 21.09 17.08 25.58
C ASN A 385 20.31 15.76 25.42
N VAL A 386 19.48 15.70 24.41
CA VAL A 386 18.91 14.46 23.91
C VAL A 386 19.42 14.25 22.50
N ARG A 387 19.99 13.07 22.24
CA ARG A 387 20.57 12.72 20.94
C ARG A 387 19.77 11.58 20.29
N GLY A 388 19.67 11.63 18.97
CA GLY A 388 19.02 10.63 18.15
C GLY A 388 19.25 10.91 16.68
N HIS A 389 18.57 10.15 15.81
CA HIS A 389 18.54 10.42 14.39
C HIS A 389 17.38 11.38 14.09
N GLY A 390 17.68 12.52 13.47
CA GLY A 390 16.66 13.50 13.07
C GLY A 390 15.85 12.99 11.86
N VAL A 391 14.53 13.18 11.91
CA VAL A 391 13.62 12.87 10.81
C VAL A 391 13.09 14.19 10.25
N TYR A 392 13.43 14.46 8.98
CA TYR A 392 13.14 15.72 8.30
C TYR A 392 12.05 15.55 7.26
N ASN A 393 11.03 16.41 7.30
CA ASN A 393 10.00 16.49 6.28
C ASN A 393 10.39 17.55 5.23
N TYR A 394 10.31 17.17 3.96
CA TYR A 394 10.51 18.07 2.83
C TYR A 394 9.17 18.64 2.35
N ASN A 395 9.24 19.57 1.40
CA ASN A 395 8.05 20.09 0.76
C ASN A 395 7.25 18.98 0.09
N PRO A 396 5.91 19.00 0.20
CA PRO A 396 5.07 18.04 -0.49
C PRO A 396 5.31 18.04 -1.99
N ILE A 397 5.34 16.86 -2.58
CA ILE A 397 5.34 16.66 -4.04
C ILE A 397 3.96 16.17 -4.46
N SER A 398 3.49 16.58 -5.62
CA SER A 398 2.14 16.23 -6.09
C SER A 398 2.17 15.78 -7.53
N VAL A 399 1.29 14.83 -7.86
CA VAL A 399 0.96 14.41 -9.21
C VAL A 399 -0.50 14.70 -9.49
N LEU A 400 -0.78 15.22 -10.68
CA LEU A 400 -2.12 15.58 -11.12
C LEU A 400 -2.50 14.75 -12.35
N ALA A 401 -3.66 14.09 -12.29
CA ALA A 401 -4.35 13.55 -13.45
C ALA A 401 -5.57 14.41 -13.76
N LYS A 402 -5.77 14.80 -15.02
CA LYS A 402 -6.95 15.54 -15.47
C LYS A 402 -7.37 15.14 -16.88
N ASN A 403 -8.68 15.25 -17.14
CA ASN A 403 -9.22 15.12 -18.48
C ASN A 403 -9.80 16.46 -18.93
N GLN A 404 -9.08 17.16 -19.81
CA GLN A 404 -9.46 18.51 -20.23
C GLN A 404 -10.78 18.54 -20.97
N THR A 405 -11.08 17.55 -21.82
CA THR A 405 -12.35 17.48 -22.57
C THR A 405 -13.56 17.38 -21.64
N SER A 406 -13.45 16.59 -20.56
CA SER A 406 -14.51 16.51 -19.54
C SER A 406 -14.62 17.83 -18.76
N ILE A 407 -13.50 18.44 -18.39
CA ILE A 407 -13.47 19.73 -17.69
C ILE A 407 -14.11 20.83 -18.54
N ASP A 408 -13.79 20.94 -19.83
CA ASP A 408 -14.35 21.94 -20.73
C ASP A 408 -15.86 21.77 -20.91
N ARG A 409 -16.35 20.56 -20.84
CA ARG A 409 -17.76 20.24 -21.00
C ARG A 409 -18.58 20.39 -19.72
N ARG A 410 -18.00 20.13 -18.54
CA ARG A 410 -18.76 19.96 -17.27
C ARG A 410 -18.25 20.82 -16.12
N GLY A 411 -17.11 21.46 -16.27
CA GLY A 411 -16.37 22.07 -15.16
C GLY A 411 -15.45 21.06 -14.46
N ALA A 412 -14.54 21.56 -13.62
CA ALA A 412 -13.64 20.71 -12.85
C ALA A 412 -14.37 20.08 -11.67
N SER A 413 -14.36 18.74 -11.62
CA SER A 413 -14.74 17.94 -10.45
C SER A 413 -13.47 17.32 -9.88
N THR A 414 -13.10 17.79 -8.67
CA THR A 414 -11.76 17.58 -8.11
C THR A 414 -11.80 16.57 -6.96
N GLU A 415 -10.90 15.61 -7.01
CA GLU A 415 -10.58 14.68 -5.92
C GLU A 415 -9.14 14.89 -5.47
N THR A 416 -8.86 14.65 -4.18
CA THR A 416 -7.51 14.81 -3.63
C THR A 416 -7.15 13.67 -2.68
N MET A 417 -5.94 13.12 -2.81
CA MET A 417 -5.40 12.09 -1.93
C MET A 417 -4.05 12.52 -1.35
N THR A 418 -3.82 12.25 -0.07
CA THR A 418 -2.52 12.48 0.56
C THR A 418 -1.95 11.16 1.08
N GLN A 419 -0.81 10.75 0.53
CA GLN A 419 -0.07 9.57 0.96
C GLN A 419 0.98 9.99 2.01
N LYS A 420 0.62 9.87 3.28
CA LYS A 420 1.43 10.37 4.39
C LYS A 420 2.75 9.64 4.57
N TYR A 421 2.84 8.36 4.19
CA TYR A 421 4.01 7.51 4.41
C TYR A 421 4.83 7.24 3.15
N LYS A 422 4.52 7.88 2.03
CA LYS A 422 5.25 7.72 0.76
C LYS A 422 6.22 8.85 0.49
N ASN A 423 7.36 8.51 -0.09
CA ASN A 423 8.37 9.45 -0.59
C ASN A 423 8.28 9.66 -2.11
N ASN A 424 7.61 8.76 -2.83
CA ASN A 424 7.43 8.85 -4.27
C ASN A 424 5.95 8.71 -4.63
N LEU A 425 5.60 9.13 -5.84
CA LEU A 425 4.22 9.17 -6.33
C LEU A 425 3.96 8.26 -7.53
N TYR A 426 4.86 7.31 -7.83
CA TYR A 426 4.71 6.48 -9.03
C TYR A 426 3.38 5.71 -9.04
N GLU A 427 3.09 4.96 -7.98
CA GLU A 427 1.84 4.21 -7.87
C GLU A 427 0.62 5.12 -7.72
N ALA A 428 0.77 6.21 -6.97
CA ALA A 428 -0.28 7.21 -6.85
C ALA A 428 -0.64 7.82 -8.21
N ARG A 429 0.35 8.06 -9.08
CA ARG A 429 0.14 8.53 -10.43
C ARG A 429 -0.72 7.55 -11.24
N VAL A 430 -0.31 6.27 -11.26
CA VAL A 430 -1.06 5.20 -11.94
C VAL A 430 -2.50 5.13 -11.44
N PHE A 431 -2.68 5.21 -10.12
CA PHE A 431 -3.99 5.18 -9.49
C PHE A 431 -4.87 6.37 -9.88
N VAL A 432 -4.37 7.62 -9.76
CA VAL A 432 -5.18 8.81 -10.07
C VAL A 432 -5.51 8.89 -11.57
N GLU A 433 -4.60 8.46 -12.45
CA GLU A 433 -4.87 8.37 -13.90
C GLU A 433 -5.98 7.34 -14.18
N ALA A 434 -5.95 6.18 -13.53
CA ALA A 434 -6.98 5.15 -13.67
C ALA A 434 -8.35 5.66 -13.22
N GLU A 435 -8.42 6.30 -12.04
CA GLU A 435 -9.67 6.82 -11.51
C GLU A 435 -10.24 7.97 -12.36
N VAL A 436 -9.40 8.90 -12.85
CA VAL A 436 -9.86 9.95 -13.77
C VAL A 436 -10.40 9.35 -15.07
N ASN A 437 -9.69 8.40 -15.67
CA ASN A 437 -10.17 7.81 -16.93
C ASN A 437 -11.48 7.03 -16.77
N ARG A 438 -11.67 6.39 -15.64
CA ARG A 438 -12.90 5.67 -15.30
C ARG A 438 -14.07 6.61 -15.08
N ASN A 439 -13.86 7.71 -14.35
CA ASN A 439 -14.91 8.56 -13.83
C ASN A 439 -15.03 9.91 -14.55
N LYS A 440 -14.26 10.16 -15.64
CA LYS A 440 -14.29 11.42 -16.41
C LYS A 440 -15.63 11.72 -17.08
N ASP A 441 -16.42 10.68 -17.37
CA ASP A 441 -17.72 10.80 -18.02
C ASP A 441 -18.81 10.21 -17.11
N PRO A 442 -20.04 10.78 -17.12
CA PRO A 442 -21.16 10.24 -16.40
C PRO A 442 -21.48 8.81 -16.84
N ARG A 443 -21.67 7.95 -15.88
CA ARG A 443 -22.07 6.55 -16.09
C ARG A 443 -23.05 6.11 -15.02
N ILE A 444 -23.69 4.98 -15.23
CA ILE A 444 -24.49 4.35 -14.18
C ILE A 444 -23.49 3.72 -13.19
N ILE A 445 -23.63 4.09 -11.92
CA ILE A 445 -22.87 3.53 -10.81
C ILE A 445 -23.82 2.69 -9.98
N LEU A 446 -23.50 1.43 -9.79
CA LEU A 446 -24.23 0.53 -8.91
C LEU A 446 -23.63 0.66 -7.51
N ASN A 447 -24.36 1.35 -6.63
CA ASN A 447 -23.90 1.61 -5.25
C ASN A 447 -24.19 0.42 -4.34
N ALA A 448 -25.41 -0.12 -4.41
CA ALA A 448 -25.82 -1.26 -3.61
C ALA A 448 -26.95 -2.03 -4.28
N ILE A 449 -27.14 -3.26 -3.83
CA ILE A 449 -28.27 -4.11 -4.18
C ILE A 449 -28.89 -4.67 -2.91
N ARG A 450 -30.24 -4.69 -2.85
CA ARG A 450 -31.01 -5.32 -1.77
C ARG A 450 -31.46 -6.70 -2.17
N MET A 451 -31.30 -7.65 -1.27
CA MET A 451 -31.65 -9.05 -1.49
C MET A 451 -32.32 -9.65 -0.24
N CYS A 452 -33.07 -10.73 -0.46
CA CYS A 452 -33.59 -11.58 0.61
C CYS A 452 -32.86 -12.92 0.57
N ALA A 453 -32.05 -13.21 1.58
CA ALA A 453 -31.26 -14.44 1.65
C ALA A 453 -32.14 -15.71 1.55
N ASN A 454 -33.38 -15.63 2.04
CA ASN A 454 -34.32 -16.76 2.03
C ASN A 454 -34.88 -17.13 0.63
N TYR A 455 -34.58 -16.31 -0.39
CA TYR A 455 -35.08 -16.58 -1.74
C TYR A 455 -34.63 -17.94 -2.27
N SER A 456 -33.37 -18.36 -1.96
CA SER A 456 -32.84 -19.67 -2.32
C SER A 456 -31.72 -20.10 -1.37
N ALA A 457 -31.42 -21.40 -1.34
CA ALA A 457 -30.28 -21.92 -0.57
C ALA A 457 -28.94 -21.33 -1.07
N ALA A 458 -28.79 -21.11 -2.38
CA ALA A 458 -27.59 -20.51 -2.96
C ALA A 458 -27.41 -19.07 -2.46
N LEU A 459 -28.49 -18.26 -2.41
CA LEU A 459 -28.40 -16.89 -1.94
C LEU A 459 -28.18 -16.81 -0.42
N MET A 460 -28.78 -17.74 0.36
CA MET A 460 -28.47 -17.87 1.79
C MET A 460 -26.99 -18.22 2.00
N THR A 461 -26.47 -19.15 1.22
CA THR A 461 -25.04 -19.53 1.26
C THR A 461 -24.15 -18.34 0.87
N ALA A 462 -24.54 -17.58 -0.15
CA ALA A 462 -23.81 -16.36 -0.57
C ALA A 462 -23.79 -15.32 0.55
N PHE A 463 -24.93 -15.02 1.19
CA PHE A 463 -25.00 -14.08 2.31
C PHE A 463 -24.08 -14.50 3.49
N LEU A 464 -24.06 -15.80 3.79
CA LEU A 464 -23.33 -16.33 4.96
C LEU A 464 -21.83 -16.52 4.74
N ASN A 465 -21.38 -16.68 3.49
CA ASN A 465 -19.97 -17.01 3.19
C ASN A 465 -19.23 -15.90 2.43
N LEU A 466 -19.95 -14.97 1.77
CA LEU A 466 -19.29 -13.88 1.07
C LEU A 466 -19.16 -12.67 1.99
N HIS A 467 -17.97 -12.08 1.95
CA HIS A 467 -17.54 -11.02 2.84
C HIS A 467 -17.09 -9.78 2.07
N PRO A 468 -16.96 -8.62 2.71
CA PRO A 468 -16.25 -7.49 2.13
C PRO A 468 -14.87 -7.95 1.59
N GLY A 469 -14.56 -7.54 0.34
CA GLY A 469 -13.38 -7.97 -0.40
C GLY A 469 -13.64 -9.06 -1.43
N ASP A 470 -14.72 -9.85 -1.31
CA ASP A 470 -15.04 -10.89 -2.28
C ASP A 470 -15.60 -10.32 -3.58
N LEU A 471 -15.33 -11.02 -4.68
CA LEU A 471 -15.69 -10.63 -6.02
C LEU A 471 -17.00 -11.33 -6.47
N VAL A 472 -17.96 -10.55 -6.92
CA VAL A 472 -19.23 -11.08 -7.46
C VAL A 472 -19.46 -10.59 -8.88
N ASN A 473 -20.10 -11.40 -9.71
CA ASN A 473 -20.62 -10.97 -11.00
C ASN A 473 -22.08 -10.53 -10.82
N ILE A 474 -22.39 -9.32 -11.23
CA ILE A 474 -23.75 -8.74 -11.17
C ILE A 474 -24.27 -8.57 -12.58
N ALA A 475 -25.41 -9.21 -12.89
CA ALA A 475 -26.12 -9.07 -14.15
C ALA A 475 -27.50 -8.43 -13.91
N ILE A 476 -27.74 -7.24 -14.48
CA ILE A 476 -28.98 -6.50 -14.38
C ILE A 476 -29.40 -6.04 -15.77
N ASP A 477 -30.25 -6.80 -16.45
CA ASP A 477 -30.67 -6.55 -17.83
C ASP A 477 -31.27 -5.16 -18.04
N LYS A 478 -32.08 -4.68 -17.10
CA LYS A 478 -32.76 -3.36 -17.19
C LYS A 478 -31.80 -2.19 -17.22
N LEU A 479 -30.62 -2.31 -16.62
CA LEU A 479 -29.61 -1.28 -16.58
C LEU A 479 -28.46 -1.55 -17.56
N ASN A 480 -28.55 -2.65 -18.31
CA ASN A 480 -27.46 -3.15 -19.17
C ASN A 480 -26.13 -3.26 -18.39
N ILE A 481 -26.23 -3.77 -17.16
CA ILE A 481 -25.10 -4.07 -16.30
C ILE A 481 -24.85 -5.57 -16.39
N ASP A 482 -23.63 -5.95 -16.76
CA ASP A 482 -23.08 -7.30 -16.64
C ASP A 482 -21.60 -7.14 -16.36
N GLY A 483 -21.23 -7.26 -15.10
CA GLY A 483 -19.86 -6.91 -14.68
C GLY A 483 -19.49 -7.47 -13.32
N TYR A 484 -18.19 -7.36 -13.03
CA TYR A 484 -17.62 -7.81 -11.77
C TYR A 484 -17.59 -6.67 -10.76
N TYR A 485 -17.99 -6.97 -9.53
CA TYR A 485 -18.03 -6.04 -8.42
C TYR A 485 -17.41 -6.67 -7.18
N TYR A 486 -16.65 -5.88 -6.43
CA TYR A 486 -16.24 -6.24 -5.07
C TYR A 486 -17.35 -5.86 -4.10
N ILE A 487 -17.67 -6.74 -3.18
CA ILE A 487 -18.47 -6.41 -2.02
C ILE A 487 -17.61 -5.49 -1.14
N GLN A 488 -18.03 -4.24 -0.96
CA GLN A 488 -17.35 -3.29 -0.07
C GLN A 488 -17.81 -3.50 1.38
N GLY A 489 -19.11 -3.68 1.56
CA GLY A 489 -19.72 -3.84 2.86
C GLY A 489 -21.11 -4.45 2.78
N VAL A 490 -21.66 -4.72 3.94
CA VAL A 490 -23.01 -5.23 4.14
C VAL A 490 -23.77 -4.26 5.03
N ASP A 491 -24.91 -3.80 4.56
CA ASP A 491 -25.76 -2.86 5.30
C ASP A 491 -27.21 -3.35 5.38
N ASN A 492 -28.02 -2.66 6.19
CA ASN A 492 -29.47 -2.90 6.34
C ASN A 492 -29.84 -4.38 6.56
N VAL A 493 -28.97 -5.13 7.26
CA VAL A 493 -29.30 -6.51 7.64
C VAL A 493 -30.49 -6.49 8.59
N SER A 494 -31.55 -7.21 8.25
CA SER A 494 -32.75 -7.35 9.07
C SER A 494 -33.12 -8.82 9.20
N ILE A 495 -33.15 -9.32 10.43
CA ILE A 495 -33.53 -10.70 10.76
C ILE A 495 -34.80 -10.64 11.55
N THR A 496 -35.91 -11.08 10.93
CA THR A 496 -37.20 -11.12 11.61
C THR A 496 -37.26 -12.31 12.59
N PRO A 497 -38.18 -12.29 13.59
CA PRO A 497 -38.40 -13.44 14.47
C PRO A 497 -38.72 -14.74 13.74
N GLY A 498 -39.24 -14.65 12.51
CA GLY A 498 -39.51 -15.81 11.64
C GLY A 498 -38.30 -16.29 10.85
N GLY A 499 -37.12 -15.67 11.00
CA GLY A 499 -35.89 -16.05 10.31
C GLY A 499 -35.83 -15.55 8.86
N ILE A 500 -36.59 -14.53 8.47
CA ILE A 500 -36.41 -13.85 7.18
C ILE A 500 -35.25 -12.90 7.30
N ILE A 501 -34.29 -12.97 6.37
CA ILE A 501 -33.07 -12.17 6.34
C ILE A 501 -33.08 -11.33 5.07
N ASN A 502 -33.17 -10.01 5.23
CA ASN A 502 -32.90 -9.05 4.16
C ASN A 502 -31.57 -8.37 4.43
N PHE A 503 -30.87 -7.98 3.36
CA PHE A 503 -29.57 -7.32 3.45
C PHE A 503 -29.24 -6.54 2.19
N ASP A 504 -28.38 -5.55 2.32
CA ASP A 504 -27.85 -4.77 1.21
C ASP A 504 -26.36 -5.07 1.08
N TRP A 505 -25.88 -5.40 -0.13
CA TRP A 505 -24.46 -5.35 -0.44
C TRP A 505 -24.10 -4.00 -1.03
N ILE A 506 -23.14 -3.34 -0.42
CA ILE A 506 -22.49 -2.16 -0.97
C ILE A 506 -21.42 -2.63 -1.94
N LEU A 507 -21.48 -2.12 -3.17
CA LEU A 507 -20.72 -2.66 -4.28
C LEU A 507 -19.76 -1.61 -4.88
N ARG A 508 -18.59 -2.05 -5.24
CA ARG A 508 -17.65 -1.29 -6.06
C ARG A 508 -17.28 -2.12 -7.28
N GLU A 509 -17.49 -1.54 -8.46
CA GLU A 509 -17.09 -2.19 -9.70
C GLU A 509 -15.60 -2.56 -9.66
N ALA A 510 -15.30 -3.80 -9.98
CA ALA A 510 -13.93 -4.27 -10.08
C ALA A 510 -13.23 -3.54 -11.23
N LEU A 511 -12.13 -2.85 -10.91
CA LEU A 511 -11.24 -2.37 -11.95
C LEU A 511 -10.59 -3.61 -12.56
N SER A 512 -10.90 -3.90 -13.81
CA SER A 512 -10.01 -4.76 -14.56
C SER A 512 -8.75 -3.95 -14.85
N LEU A 513 -7.81 -3.94 -13.90
CA LEU A 513 -6.48 -3.38 -14.15
C LEU A 513 -5.74 -4.18 -15.23
N GLN A 514 -6.23 -5.36 -15.60
CA GLN A 514 -5.77 -6.07 -16.80
C GLN A 514 -5.97 -5.28 -18.10
N SER A 515 -6.93 -4.34 -18.14
CA SER A 515 -7.09 -3.45 -19.29
C SER A 515 -6.33 -2.13 -19.17
N GLY A 516 -5.55 -1.92 -18.11
CA GLY A 516 -5.04 -0.60 -17.77
C GLY A 516 -3.56 -0.35 -17.98
N LEU A 517 -2.71 -1.28 -17.61
CA LEU A 517 -1.25 -1.13 -17.71
C LEU A 517 -0.63 -2.46 -18.10
N THR A 518 -0.31 -2.63 -19.36
CA THR A 518 0.57 -3.71 -19.78
C THR A 518 1.99 -3.19 -19.93
N ASN A 519 2.93 -4.00 -19.48
CA ASN A 519 4.32 -3.82 -19.79
C ASN A 519 4.49 -4.11 -21.29
N ILE A 520 4.46 -3.06 -22.10
CA ILE A 520 4.52 -3.20 -23.55
C ILE A 520 5.95 -3.39 -24.02
N ALA A 521 6.08 -4.05 -25.16
CA ALA A 521 7.31 -4.04 -25.91
C ALA A 521 7.30 -2.82 -26.85
N VAL A 522 8.31 -1.98 -26.70
CA VAL A 522 8.56 -0.86 -27.63
C VAL A 522 9.54 -1.33 -28.68
N GLU A 523 9.19 -1.13 -29.94
CA GLU A 523 10.06 -1.49 -31.07
C GLU A 523 10.97 -0.33 -31.41
N PHE A 524 12.25 -0.62 -31.52
CA PHE A 524 13.31 0.32 -31.89
C PHE A 524 13.91 -0.07 -33.22
N ASP A 525 14.10 0.91 -34.07
CA ASP A 525 14.83 0.81 -35.30
C ASP A 525 15.92 1.90 -35.41
N ALA A 526 16.61 2.00 -36.52
CA ALA A 526 17.69 2.96 -36.65
C ALA A 526 17.17 4.41 -36.48
N GLY A 527 17.46 5.01 -35.34
CA GLY A 527 17.17 6.39 -34.99
C GLY A 527 16.03 6.61 -34.01
N ASN A 528 15.33 5.56 -33.55
CA ASN A 528 14.27 5.71 -32.55
C ASN A 528 14.82 5.50 -31.13
N TYR A 529 14.35 6.31 -30.21
CA TYR A 529 14.66 6.19 -28.78
C TYR A 529 13.52 6.78 -27.94
N VAL A 530 13.50 6.43 -26.66
CA VAL A 530 12.59 7.04 -25.66
C VAL A 530 13.42 7.80 -24.66
N ASN A 531 13.28 9.12 -24.60
CA ASN A 531 13.93 9.97 -23.63
C ASN A 531 12.96 10.33 -22.50
N TYR A 532 13.27 9.90 -21.27
CA TYR A 532 12.50 10.21 -20.07
C TYR A 532 12.94 11.51 -19.39
N GLY A 533 13.95 12.20 -19.93
CA GLY A 533 14.54 13.35 -19.28
C GLY A 533 15.30 13.01 -18.01
N TYR A 534 15.64 14.04 -17.23
CA TYR A 534 16.25 13.85 -15.91
C TYR A 534 15.27 13.26 -14.92
N MET A 535 15.64 12.13 -14.32
CA MET A 535 14.86 11.42 -13.31
C MET A 535 15.60 11.45 -11.95
N PRO A 536 15.24 12.34 -11.02
CA PRO A 536 15.97 12.49 -9.74
C PRO A 536 16.12 11.21 -8.92
N GLN A 537 15.14 10.30 -9.01
CA GLN A 537 15.17 9.01 -8.31
C GLN A 537 16.19 8.02 -8.86
N LEU A 538 16.73 8.26 -10.06
CA LEU A 538 17.78 7.45 -10.67
C LEU A 538 19.18 8.03 -10.46
N ALA A 539 19.28 9.28 -9.96
CA ALA A 539 20.57 9.94 -9.77
C ALA A 539 21.34 9.38 -8.57
N ASN A 540 22.63 9.21 -8.77
CA ASN A 540 23.61 8.84 -7.72
C ASN A 540 23.30 7.51 -6.99
N ILE A 541 22.70 6.55 -7.67
CA ILE A 541 22.46 5.23 -7.11
C ILE A 541 23.79 4.46 -7.05
N THR A 542 24.37 4.33 -5.84
CA THR A 542 25.64 3.60 -5.64
C THR A 542 25.47 2.09 -5.65
N GLN A 543 24.36 1.58 -5.10
CA GLN A 543 24.01 0.15 -5.18
C GLN A 543 22.79 0.01 -6.09
N LYS A 544 22.93 -0.58 -7.24
CA LYS A 544 21.87 -0.66 -8.23
C LYS A 544 21.68 -2.05 -8.83
N THR A 545 20.46 -2.33 -9.23
CA THR A 545 20.14 -3.45 -10.12
C THR A 545 19.35 -2.94 -11.29
N ILE A 546 19.77 -3.28 -12.49
CA ILE A 546 19.09 -2.99 -13.76
C ILE A 546 18.62 -4.32 -14.33
N SER A 547 17.34 -4.47 -14.62
CA SER A 547 16.77 -5.65 -15.28
C SER A 547 15.95 -5.20 -16.48
N VAL A 548 16.14 -5.84 -17.62
CA VAL A 548 15.45 -5.50 -18.88
C VAL A 548 15.20 -6.76 -19.70
N ARG A 549 14.09 -6.79 -20.43
CA ARG A 549 13.82 -7.81 -21.43
C ARG A 549 13.97 -7.21 -22.82
N ILE A 550 14.82 -7.82 -23.64
CA ILE A 550 15.06 -7.39 -25.01
C ILE A 550 14.72 -8.51 -26.00
N TYR A 551 14.34 -8.11 -27.20
CA TYR A 551 14.18 -8.98 -28.37
C TYR A 551 15.04 -8.38 -29.48
N GLU A 552 16.28 -8.82 -29.59
CA GLU A 552 17.24 -8.31 -30.54
C GLU A 552 17.07 -9.03 -31.88
N THR A 553 17.04 -8.29 -32.97
CA THR A 553 16.81 -8.87 -34.29
C THR A 553 18.08 -9.11 -35.07
N ALA A 554 19.14 -8.37 -34.80
CA ALA A 554 20.46 -8.50 -35.44
C ALA A 554 21.55 -7.99 -34.51
N LEU A 555 22.71 -8.61 -34.51
CA LEU A 555 23.89 -8.08 -33.86
C LEU A 555 24.38 -6.82 -34.56
N GLY A 556 24.84 -5.83 -33.83
CA GLY A 556 25.35 -4.57 -34.37
C GLY A 556 26.27 -3.87 -33.36
N ALA A 557 27.27 -3.16 -33.83
CA ALA A 557 28.20 -2.46 -32.95
C ALA A 557 27.50 -1.33 -32.18
N ASN A 558 27.75 -1.25 -30.87
CA ASN A 558 27.28 -0.23 -29.98
C ASN A 558 25.73 -0.12 -29.91
N GLN A 559 25.04 -1.24 -29.77
CA GLN A 559 23.60 -1.25 -29.55
C GLN A 559 23.28 -0.95 -28.08
N VAL A 560 22.90 0.27 -27.75
CA VAL A 560 22.57 0.71 -26.40
C VAL A 560 21.13 0.37 -26.06
N ILE A 561 20.92 -0.45 -25.02
CA ILE A 561 19.61 -0.82 -24.50
C ILE A 561 19.03 0.33 -23.67
N LEU A 562 19.83 0.86 -22.76
CA LEU A 562 19.49 2.00 -21.91
C LEU A 562 20.74 2.77 -21.49
N SER A 563 20.57 4.04 -21.30
CA SER A 563 21.64 4.94 -20.84
C SER A 563 21.11 6.00 -19.87
N GLN A 564 21.99 6.40 -18.97
CA GLN A 564 21.85 7.57 -18.12
C GLN A 564 23.23 8.24 -18.08
N VAL A 565 23.70 8.72 -19.21
CA VAL A 565 25.08 9.22 -19.36
C VAL A 565 25.13 10.68 -19.82
N SER A 566 26.21 11.35 -19.46
CA SER A 566 26.75 12.52 -20.11
C SER A 566 28.15 12.19 -20.62
N THR A 567 28.87 13.17 -21.14
CA THR A 567 30.25 12.97 -21.64
C THR A 567 31.23 12.42 -20.58
N THR A 568 30.92 12.57 -19.29
CA THR A 568 31.85 12.22 -18.18
C THR A 568 31.19 11.58 -16.99
N THR A 569 29.87 11.41 -16.96
CA THR A 569 29.14 10.92 -15.80
C THR A 569 28.03 9.94 -16.18
N GLY A 570 27.68 9.00 -15.30
CA GLY A 570 26.55 8.10 -15.45
C GLY A 570 26.86 6.64 -15.70
N SER A 571 25.89 5.89 -16.23
CA SER A 571 26.00 4.45 -16.55
C SER A 571 25.18 4.09 -17.79
N GLU A 572 25.59 3.01 -18.46
CA GLU A 572 24.88 2.47 -19.61
C GLU A 572 24.91 0.94 -19.66
N LEU A 573 23.91 0.35 -20.29
CA LEU A 573 23.82 -1.08 -20.60
C LEU A 573 23.63 -1.26 -22.12
N LEU A 574 24.56 -1.95 -22.75
CA LEU A 574 24.53 -2.30 -24.16
C LEU A 574 24.22 -3.79 -24.32
N SER A 575 23.49 -4.15 -25.39
CA SER A 575 23.39 -5.55 -25.78
C SER A 575 24.75 -6.06 -26.29
N GLU A 576 25.50 -5.20 -26.99
CA GLU A 576 26.88 -5.44 -27.39
C GLU A 576 27.61 -4.15 -27.77
N SER A 577 28.94 -4.11 -27.60
CA SER A 577 29.79 -3.02 -28.05
C SER A 577 30.45 -3.28 -29.40
N ASP A 578 30.55 -4.57 -29.75
CA ASP A 578 31.19 -5.03 -31.00
C ASP A 578 30.47 -6.28 -31.49
N VAL A 579 30.06 -6.49 -32.62
CA VAL A 579 29.29 -7.62 -33.25
C VAL A 579 29.62 -9.04 -32.69
N THR A 580 29.99 -9.15 -31.42
CA THR A 580 30.39 -10.41 -30.74
C THR A 580 29.29 -11.02 -29.87
N GLY A 581 28.13 -10.38 -29.76
CA GLY A 581 27.01 -10.87 -28.96
C GLY A 581 27.28 -10.91 -27.44
N LYS A 582 28.10 -10.00 -26.93
CA LYS A 582 28.51 -9.94 -25.54
C LYS A 582 27.94 -8.69 -24.87
N PRO A 583 26.89 -8.79 -24.07
CA PRO A 583 26.36 -7.68 -23.27
C PRO A 583 27.43 -6.95 -22.45
N VAL A 584 27.37 -5.62 -22.43
CA VAL A 584 28.32 -4.72 -21.80
C VAL A 584 27.62 -3.83 -20.80
N TYR A 585 28.22 -3.67 -19.64
CA TYR A 585 27.83 -2.63 -18.67
C TYR A 585 29.00 -1.66 -18.46
N ALA A 586 28.70 -0.38 -18.50
CA ALA A 586 29.68 0.68 -18.24
C ALA A 586 29.20 1.62 -17.14
N GLN A 587 30.12 2.09 -16.32
CA GLN A 587 29.90 3.05 -15.24
C GLN A 587 31.02 4.08 -15.22
N GLN A 588 30.67 5.36 -15.18
CA GLN A 588 31.63 6.46 -15.14
C GLN A 588 32.14 6.69 -13.71
N PHE A 589 33.44 6.97 -13.59
CA PHE A 589 34.15 7.27 -12.35
C PHE A 589 34.96 8.57 -12.50
N SER A 590 35.35 9.19 -11.38
CA SER A 590 36.11 10.44 -11.37
C SER A 590 37.55 10.30 -11.88
N GLY A 591 38.05 9.09 -11.98
CA GLY A 591 39.33 8.72 -12.61
C GLY A 591 39.13 7.99 -13.93
N ALA A 592 39.59 6.75 -14.03
CA ALA A 592 39.28 5.88 -15.17
C ALA A 592 37.87 5.27 -14.99
N ASN A 593 37.14 5.11 -16.09
CA ASN A 593 35.84 4.49 -16.11
C ASN A 593 35.92 2.97 -15.96
N GLY A 594 34.83 2.35 -15.50
CA GLY A 594 34.68 0.92 -15.46
C GLY A 594 33.87 0.41 -16.64
N GLN A 595 34.36 -0.64 -17.30
CA GLN A 595 33.62 -1.34 -18.35
C GLN A 595 33.79 -2.86 -18.19
N TRP A 596 32.68 -3.57 -18.22
CA TRP A 596 32.61 -5.01 -18.05
C TRP A 596 31.70 -5.64 -19.10
N ARG A 597 32.09 -6.79 -19.60
CA ARG A 597 31.27 -7.56 -20.56
C ARG A 597 31.17 -9.03 -20.19
N THR A 598 30.18 -9.73 -20.73
CA THR A 598 30.13 -11.18 -20.59
C THR A 598 31.35 -11.83 -21.26
N THR A 599 31.93 -12.85 -20.62
CA THR A 599 33.10 -13.53 -21.16
C THR A 599 32.79 -14.27 -22.45
N ASN A 600 31.60 -14.88 -22.52
CA ASN A 600 31.12 -15.61 -23.69
C ASN A 600 30.12 -14.79 -24.48
N ASP A 601 29.90 -15.21 -25.73
CA ASP A 601 28.79 -14.76 -26.55
C ASP A 601 27.47 -15.27 -25.99
N GLU A 602 26.66 -14.36 -25.47
CA GLU A 602 25.36 -14.69 -24.86
C GLU A 602 24.18 -14.36 -25.77
N MET A 603 24.39 -13.57 -26.83
CA MET A 603 23.28 -13.04 -27.62
C MET A 603 23.11 -13.70 -28.99
N SER A 604 24.21 -14.12 -29.69
CA SER A 604 24.13 -14.68 -31.03
C SER A 604 23.17 -15.87 -31.19
N ALA A 605 23.14 -16.75 -30.18
CA ALA A 605 22.22 -17.90 -30.16
C ALA A 605 20.78 -17.54 -29.72
N ARG A 606 20.55 -16.29 -29.31
CA ARG A 606 19.28 -15.80 -28.74
C ARG A 606 18.64 -14.70 -29.57
N LEU A 607 19.16 -14.41 -30.76
CA LEU A 607 18.51 -13.48 -31.69
C LEU A 607 17.09 -13.94 -32.02
N ASN A 608 16.20 -12.98 -32.17
CA ASN A 608 14.77 -13.20 -32.39
C ASN A 608 14.07 -13.98 -31.26
N GLN A 609 14.54 -13.81 -30.01
CA GLN A 609 13.94 -14.37 -28.82
C GLN A 609 13.96 -13.31 -27.70
N TRP A 610 13.00 -13.40 -26.77
CA TRP A 610 13.04 -12.57 -25.56
C TRP A 610 14.13 -13.04 -24.61
N VAL A 611 15.03 -12.15 -24.29
CA VAL A 611 16.13 -12.37 -23.33
C VAL A 611 16.02 -11.38 -22.20
N MET A 612 16.09 -11.84 -20.96
CA MET A 612 16.22 -10.99 -19.78
C MET A 612 17.69 -10.79 -19.46
N ILE A 613 18.15 -9.56 -19.48
CA ILE A 613 19.48 -9.16 -19.00
C ILE A 613 19.29 -8.47 -17.67
N THR A 614 20.04 -8.89 -16.65
CA THR A 614 20.05 -8.21 -15.35
C THR A 614 21.49 -7.94 -14.93
N VAL A 615 21.77 -6.72 -14.48
CA VAL A 615 23.06 -6.29 -13.95
C VAL A 615 22.88 -5.85 -12.51
N THR A 616 23.71 -6.35 -11.61
CA THR A 616 23.81 -5.85 -10.23
C THR A 616 25.18 -5.25 -10.03
N TYR A 617 25.25 -4.04 -9.46
CA TYR A 617 26.52 -3.35 -9.27
C TYR A 617 26.54 -2.49 -8.00
N ASP A 618 27.62 -2.62 -7.23
CA ASP A 618 27.92 -1.77 -6.08
C ASP A 618 29.07 -0.82 -6.41
N ALA A 619 28.76 0.39 -6.83
CA ALA A 619 29.72 1.43 -7.18
C ALA A 619 30.32 2.17 -5.98
N SER A 620 30.10 1.71 -4.74
CA SER A 620 30.68 2.29 -3.53
C SER A 620 32.22 2.15 -3.49
N SER A 621 32.75 1.22 -4.28
CA SER A 621 34.21 1.02 -4.45
C SER A 621 34.52 0.69 -5.91
N ALA A 622 35.58 1.33 -6.42
CA ALA A 622 36.14 0.99 -7.74
C ALA A 622 36.74 -0.43 -7.83
N SER A 623 36.88 -1.14 -6.71
CA SER A 623 37.35 -2.54 -6.67
C SER A 623 36.22 -3.55 -6.82
N ASN A 624 34.97 -3.12 -6.92
CA ASN A 624 33.82 -3.99 -7.05
C ASN A 624 33.54 -4.25 -8.53
N ASP A 625 33.20 -5.48 -8.88
CA ASP A 625 32.77 -5.89 -10.22
C ASP A 625 31.24 -6.12 -10.24
N PRO A 626 30.57 -5.83 -11.35
CA PRO A 626 29.16 -6.17 -11.54
C PRO A 626 28.97 -7.68 -11.73
N LEU A 627 27.79 -8.17 -11.32
CA LEU A 627 27.31 -9.47 -11.76
C LEU A 627 26.31 -9.29 -12.90
N ILE A 628 26.47 -10.05 -13.97
CA ILE A 628 25.54 -10.06 -15.11
C ILE A 628 24.80 -11.40 -15.11
N TYR A 629 23.48 -11.32 -15.33
CA TYR A 629 22.60 -12.48 -15.41
C TYR A 629 21.88 -12.47 -16.76
N ILE A 630 21.85 -13.62 -17.41
CA ILE A 630 21.09 -13.85 -18.63
C ILE A 630 19.98 -14.88 -18.30
N ASN A 631 18.73 -14.49 -18.53
CA ASN A 631 17.57 -15.31 -18.22
C ASN A 631 17.58 -15.88 -16.79
N GLY A 632 17.93 -15.04 -15.83
CA GLY A 632 17.96 -15.38 -14.40
C GLY A 632 19.18 -16.15 -13.91
N SER A 633 20.10 -16.53 -14.82
CA SER A 633 21.32 -17.26 -14.49
C SER A 633 22.55 -16.36 -14.58
N SER A 634 23.40 -16.36 -13.55
CA SER A 634 24.66 -15.61 -13.55
C SER A 634 25.60 -16.14 -14.62
N VAL A 635 26.23 -15.23 -15.36
CA VAL A 635 27.24 -15.54 -16.40
C VAL A 635 28.61 -14.97 -16.02
N ALA A 636 29.67 -15.53 -16.59
CA ALA A 636 31.03 -15.04 -16.36
C ALA A 636 31.21 -13.64 -16.97
N VAL A 637 31.86 -12.75 -16.22
CA VAL A 637 32.12 -11.36 -16.62
C VAL A 637 33.63 -11.16 -16.76
N THR A 638 34.03 -10.36 -17.72
CA THR A 638 35.40 -9.93 -17.95
C THR A 638 35.46 -8.41 -17.85
N GLU A 639 36.31 -7.90 -16.97
CA GLU A 639 36.62 -6.48 -16.88
C GLU A 639 37.44 -6.05 -18.11
N ILE A 640 36.98 -5.00 -18.80
CA ILE A 640 37.63 -4.46 -20.00
C ILE A 640 38.40 -3.19 -19.64
N GLU A 641 37.79 -2.33 -18.81
CA GLU A 641 38.41 -1.13 -18.29
C GLU A 641 38.29 -1.13 -16.78
N THR A 642 39.41 -0.96 -16.07
CA THR A 642 39.45 -0.96 -14.61
C THR A 642 39.17 0.45 -14.09
N PRO A 643 38.10 0.63 -13.31
CA PRO A 643 37.72 1.95 -12.79
C PRO A 643 38.70 2.43 -11.70
N THR A 644 38.84 3.76 -11.61
CA THR A 644 39.63 4.39 -10.53
C THR A 644 38.91 5.64 -10.01
N GLY A 645 39.10 5.92 -8.73
CA GLY A 645 38.41 7.06 -8.09
C GLY A 645 37.07 6.67 -7.48
N SER A 646 36.14 7.61 -7.39
CA SER A 646 34.76 7.41 -6.93
C SER A 646 33.76 7.48 -8.09
N MET A 647 32.58 6.88 -7.94
CA MET A 647 31.50 7.03 -8.90
C MET A 647 31.24 8.51 -9.18
N SER A 648 31.11 8.87 -10.44
CA SER A 648 30.84 10.24 -10.87
C SER A 648 29.40 10.63 -10.52
N ASP A 649 29.22 11.92 -10.15
CA ASP A 649 27.88 12.50 -9.93
C ASP A 649 27.11 12.57 -11.26
N ASP A 650 26.01 11.84 -11.37
CA ASP A 650 25.16 11.78 -12.56
C ASP A 650 23.88 12.63 -12.44
N THR A 651 23.86 13.56 -11.48
CA THR A 651 22.78 14.54 -11.34
C THR A 651 22.63 15.37 -12.60
N GLY A 652 21.40 15.41 -13.13
CA GLY A 652 21.08 16.14 -14.36
C GLY A 652 21.18 15.29 -15.64
N ASN A 653 21.69 14.04 -15.57
CA ASN A 653 21.72 13.16 -16.75
C ASN A 653 20.31 12.69 -17.10
N GLU A 654 20.04 12.67 -18.41
CA GLU A 654 18.77 12.16 -18.95
C GLU A 654 18.78 10.62 -18.97
N PHE A 655 17.62 10.01 -18.72
CA PHE A 655 17.44 8.56 -18.84
C PHE A 655 16.82 8.23 -20.20
N VAL A 656 17.51 7.42 -20.98
CA VAL A 656 17.14 7.10 -22.37
C VAL A 656 17.07 5.59 -22.58
N LEU A 657 16.07 5.11 -23.32
CA LEU A 657 15.96 3.73 -23.79
C LEU A 657 16.18 3.66 -25.30
N GLY A 658 16.89 2.63 -25.74
CA GLY A 658 17.12 2.33 -27.14
C GLY A 658 18.21 3.16 -27.79
N ASN A 659 18.89 4.02 -27.06
CA ASN A 659 20.00 4.83 -27.55
C ASN A 659 20.87 5.36 -26.40
N GLU A 660 22.00 5.98 -26.75
CA GLU A 660 22.83 6.75 -25.87
C GLU A 660 22.33 8.21 -25.84
N GLY A 661 22.06 8.75 -24.62
CA GLY A 661 21.59 10.12 -24.45
C GLY A 661 22.72 11.06 -24.05
N PHE A 662 23.12 11.96 -24.97
CA PHE A 662 24.00 13.09 -24.60
C PHE A 662 23.22 14.39 -24.55
N PRO A 663 23.52 15.32 -23.61
CA PRO A 663 22.84 16.60 -23.47
C PRO A 663 22.93 17.52 -24.70
N ASP A 664 23.87 17.25 -25.59
CA ASP A 664 24.11 18.00 -26.84
C ASP A 664 23.40 17.40 -28.09
N GLY A 665 22.54 16.37 -27.90
CA GLY A 665 21.70 15.78 -28.95
C GLY A 665 22.42 14.76 -29.81
N GLY A 666 23.55 14.19 -29.37
CA GLY A 666 24.26 13.13 -30.08
C GLY A 666 23.66 11.76 -29.79
N TYR A 667 22.69 11.30 -30.56
CA TYR A 667 22.11 9.96 -30.46
C TYR A 667 22.71 9.06 -31.57
N ALA A 668 23.77 8.33 -31.21
CA ALA A 668 24.58 7.65 -32.24
C ALA A 668 24.50 6.11 -32.19
N TYR A 669 24.00 5.52 -31.09
CA TYR A 669 24.14 4.08 -30.81
C TYR A 669 22.78 3.41 -30.61
N ASN A 670 22.07 3.20 -31.73
CA ASN A 670 20.69 2.71 -31.69
C ASN A 670 20.61 1.21 -31.37
N PHE A 671 19.72 0.84 -30.47
CA PHE A 671 19.25 -0.53 -30.34
C PHE A 671 18.32 -0.88 -31.51
N ILE A 672 18.44 -2.10 -32.04
CA ILE A 672 17.57 -2.60 -33.13
C ILE A 672 16.84 -3.84 -32.66
N GLY A 673 15.54 -3.69 -32.36
CA GLY A 673 14.73 -4.76 -31.77
C GLY A 673 13.64 -4.22 -30.88
N LYS A 674 13.28 -4.98 -29.85
CA LYS A 674 12.19 -4.61 -28.93
C LYS A 674 12.69 -4.63 -27.50
N ILE A 675 12.26 -3.65 -26.71
CA ILE A 675 12.58 -3.54 -25.30
C ILE A 675 11.28 -3.52 -24.49
N LYS A 676 11.24 -4.29 -23.41
CA LYS A 676 10.14 -4.28 -22.43
C LYS A 676 10.65 -4.62 -21.04
N ASP A 677 9.78 -4.42 -20.03
CA ASP A 677 10.02 -4.80 -18.63
C ASP A 677 11.36 -4.29 -18.08
N VAL A 678 11.63 -3.00 -18.32
CA VAL A 678 12.80 -2.31 -17.76
C VAL A 678 12.51 -2.01 -16.29
N ARG A 679 13.38 -2.45 -15.41
CA ARG A 679 13.28 -2.21 -13.95
C ARG A 679 14.62 -1.78 -13.41
N ILE A 680 14.61 -0.73 -12.60
CA ILE A 680 15.81 -0.24 -11.90
C ILE A 680 15.52 -0.21 -10.41
N TYR A 681 16.44 -0.78 -9.64
CA TYR A 681 16.38 -0.83 -8.19
C TYR A 681 17.56 -0.06 -7.59
N ASN A 682 17.32 0.60 -6.46
CA ASN A 682 18.35 1.30 -5.68
C ASN A 682 19.04 0.39 -4.64
N ARG A 683 19.08 -0.91 -4.92
CA ARG A 683 19.75 -1.94 -4.15
C ARG A 683 20.23 -3.10 -5.02
N ILE A 684 21.08 -3.93 -4.46
CA ILE A 684 21.49 -5.19 -5.07
C ILE A 684 20.41 -6.24 -4.84
N LEU A 685 19.84 -6.79 -5.93
CA LEU A 685 18.95 -7.93 -5.85
C LEU A 685 19.75 -9.22 -5.63
N THR A 686 19.19 -10.12 -4.83
CA THR A 686 19.73 -11.46 -4.66
C THR A 686 19.47 -12.33 -5.91
N ALA A 687 20.28 -13.39 -6.11
CA ALA A 687 20.07 -14.32 -7.22
C ALA A 687 18.68 -14.97 -7.21
N ALA A 688 18.08 -15.19 -6.03
CA ALA A 688 16.73 -15.72 -5.88
C ALA A 688 15.67 -14.72 -6.37
N GLU A 689 15.83 -13.42 -6.06
CA GLU A 689 14.95 -12.36 -6.56
C GLU A 689 15.06 -12.21 -8.08
N ILE A 690 16.27 -12.28 -8.64
CA ILE A 690 16.49 -12.22 -10.09
C ILE A 690 15.86 -13.44 -10.79
N THR A 691 15.96 -14.62 -10.20
CA THR A 691 15.29 -15.82 -10.69
C THR A 691 13.76 -15.65 -10.64
N THR A 692 13.24 -15.03 -9.58
CA THR A 692 11.82 -14.69 -9.46
C THR A 692 11.39 -13.72 -10.55
N LEU A 693 12.17 -12.67 -10.82
CA LEU A 693 11.91 -11.73 -11.92
C LEU A 693 11.86 -12.44 -13.29
N TYR A 694 12.76 -13.36 -13.53
CA TYR A 694 12.79 -14.12 -14.78
C TYR A 694 11.55 -15.03 -14.92
N ASN A 695 11.20 -15.77 -13.86
CA ASN A 695 10.11 -16.74 -13.89
C ASN A 695 8.71 -16.09 -13.84
N SER A 696 8.59 -14.86 -13.34
CA SER A 696 7.30 -14.14 -13.28
C SER A 696 6.78 -13.75 -14.69
N GLY A 697 7.55 -13.97 -15.72
CA GLY A 697 7.17 -13.63 -17.10
C GLY A 697 7.09 -12.11 -17.32
N THR A 698 6.35 -11.72 -18.36
CA THR A 698 6.18 -10.33 -18.79
C THR A 698 5.05 -9.60 -18.06
N VAL A 699 4.44 -10.23 -17.07
CA VAL A 699 3.33 -9.64 -16.33
C VAL A 699 3.90 -8.65 -15.33
N SER A 700 3.28 -7.48 -15.22
CA SER A 700 3.68 -6.35 -14.37
C SER A 700 3.75 -6.65 -12.85
N ASN A 701 3.46 -7.87 -12.45
CA ASN A 701 3.36 -8.34 -11.08
C ASN A 701 4.60 -9.09 -10.62
N SER A 702 5.77 -8.50 -10.82
CA SER A 702 6.91 -9.01 -10.08
C SER A 702 6.71 -8.77 -8.59
N LEU A 703 6.83 -9.83 -7.81
CA LEU A 703 6.85 -9.78 -6.34
C LEU A 703 8.07 -9.03 -5.79
N VAL A 704 9.04 -8.65 -6.65
CA VAL A 704 10.24 -7.90 -6.23
C VAL A 704 9.99 -6.41 -6.46
N THR A 705 9.41 -5.76 -5.47
CA THR A 705 9.09 -4.31 -5.49
C THR A 705 9.96 -3.49 -4.55
N ASP A 706 10.60 -4.14 -3.56
CA ASP A 706 11.50 -3.46 -2.63
C ASP A 706 12.70 -2.85 -3.35
N GLY A 707 12.92 -1.55 -3.15
CA GLY A 707 13.97 -0.78 -3.81
C GLY A 707 13.71 -0.46 -5.28
N LEU A 708 12.55 -0.78 -5.86
CA LEU A 708 12.20 -0.45 -7.24
C LEU A 708 12.00 1.07 -7.37
N VAL A 709 12.82 1.72 -8.21
CA VAL A 709 12.79 3.17 -8.46
C VAL A 709 12.34 3.54 -9.86
N PHE A 710 12.34 2.58 -10.79
CA PHE A 710 11.83 2.76 -12.16
C PHE A 710 11.27 1.44 -12.70
N GLN A 711 10.14 1.53 -13.41
CA GLN A 711 9.58 0.46 -14.23
C GLN A 711 8.97 1.04 -15.51
N GLY A 712 9.30 0.47 -16.66
CA GLY A 712 8.82 0.91 -17.98
C GLY A 712 9.27 -0.02 -19.11
N PRO A 713 8.91 0.30 -20.35
CA PRO A 713 7.81 1.17 -20.73
C PRO A 713 6.45 0.55 -20.44
N THR A 714 5.45 1.36 -20.10
CA THR A 714 4.09 0.92 -19.80
C THR A 714 3.05 1.77 -20.54
N VAL A 715 2.00 1.15 -21.08
CA VAL A 715 0.82 1.86 -21.63
C VAL A 715 -0.47 1.21 -21.17
N ARG A 716 -1.57 1.94 -21.34
CA ARG A 716 -2.93 1.40 -21.15
C ARG A 716 -3.42 0.72 -22.40
N THR A 717 -3.76 -0.56 -22.33
CA THR A 717 -4.25 -1.34 -23.46
C THR A 717 -5.69 -1.00 -23.87
N SER A 718 -6.49 -0.39 -23.00
CA SER A 718 -7.89 -0.09 -23.29
C SER A 718 -8.12 1.02 -24.32
N GLN A 719 -7.08 1.73 -24.76
CA GLN A 719 -7.18 2.82 -25.73
C GLN A 719 -6.74 2.46 -27.15
N TYR A 720 -6.18 1.26 -27.37
CA TYR A 720 -5.62 0.85 -28.66
C TYR A 720 -6.05 -0.58 -28.99
N ALA A 721 -7.02 -0.70 -29.90
CA ALA A 721 -7.55 -1.98 -30.36
C ALA A 721 -6.64 -2.73 -31.37
N ASP A 722 -5.54 -2.11 -31.80
CA ASP A 722 -4.73 -2.59 -32.92
C ASP A 722 -3.36 -3.16 -32.49
N TYR A 723 -3.31 -3.85 -31.34
CA TYR A 723 -2.08 -4.53 -30.93
C TYR A 723 -1.96 -5.91 -31.58
N VAL A 724 -0.92 -6.10 -32.35
CA VAL A 724 -0.45 -7.41 -32.79
C VAL A 724 0.79 -7.75 -31.97
N ASP A 725 0.70 -8.81 -31.17
CA ASP A 725 1.81 -9.39 -30.40
C ASP A 725 2.42 -8.51 -29.28
N ASP A 726 1.61 -7.74 -28.53
CA ASP A 726 2.10 -6.87 -27.45
C ASP A 726 3.23 -5.90 -27.87
N VAL A 727 3.31 -5.54 -29.13
CA VAL A 727 4.33 -4.65 -29.69
C VAL A 727 3.68 -3.35 -30.16
N LEU A 728 4.26 -2.24 -29.76
CA LEU A 728 3.87 -0.92 -30.18
C LEU A 728 4.98 -0.24 -30.98
N THR A 729 4.64 0.29 -32.15
CA THR A 729 5.54 1.20 -32.86
C THR A 729 5.48 2.58 -32.21
N ILE A 730 6.63 3.17 -31.91
CA ILE A 730 6.72 4.48 -31.30
C ILE A 730 6.22 5.54 -32.28
N ASP A 731 5.19 6.29 -31.89
CA ASP A 731 4.79 7.52 -32.56
C ASP A 731 4.46 8.64 -31.57
N GLN A 732 4.38 9.88 -32.03
CA GLN A 732 4.12 11.04 -31.17
C GLN A 732 2.74 10.96 -30.46
N LYS A 733 1.74 10.36 -31.11
CA LYS A 733 0.40 10.20 -30.51
C LYS A 733 0.39 9.30 -29.29
N LEU A 734 1.27 8.30 -29.26
CA LEU A 734 1.40 7.40 -28.14
C LEU A 734 1.88 8.14 -26.90
N ILE A 735 2.86 9.03 -27.05
CA ILE A 735 3.39 9.83 -25.95
C ILE A 735 2.34 10.75 -25.40
N ASP A 736 1.62 11.45 -26.26
CA ASP A 736 0.55 12.35 -25.87
C ASP A 736 -0.53 11.59 -25.08
N ASN A 737 -0.76 10.31 -25.36
CA ASN A 737 -1.70 9.47 -24.66
C ASN A 737 -1.14 8.85 -23.37
N ILE A 738 0.15 8.53 -23.34
CA ILE A 738 0.80 7.99 -22.12
C ILE A 738 1.01 9.10 -21.09
N TYR A 739 1.35 10.32 -21.54
CA TYR A 739 1.76 11.42 -20.68
C TYR A 739 0.90 12.67 -20.77
N GLY A 740 -0.02 12.76 -21.74
CA GLY A 740 -0.73 13.97 -22.10
C GLY A 740 -1.71 14.56 -21.08
N ALA A 741 -2.01 13.84 -19.99
CA ALA A 741 -2.89 14.34 -18.95
C ALA A 741 -2.19 14.66 -17.62
N VAL A 742 -0.89 14.38 -17.53
CA VAL A 742 -0.13 14.52 -16.29
C VAL A 742 1.03 15.43 -16.54
N GLY A 743 1.20 16.45 -15.73
CA GLY A 743 2.35 17.36 -15.83
C GLY A 743 3.64 16.56 -15.92
N ARG A 744 4.26 16.60 -17.08
CA ARG A 744 5.40 15.81 -17.52
C ARG A 744 6.50 15.59 -16.47
N PRO A 745 7.20 14.44 -16.50
CA PRO A 745 8.57 14.43 -16.99
C PRO A 745 8.54 14.52 -18.51
N ASP A 746 9.34 15.40 -19.08
CA ASP A 746 9.42 15.54 -20.53
C ASP A 746 9.88 14.20 -21.11
N VAL A 747 9.01 13.56 -21.89
CA VAL A 747 9.37 12.41 -22.69
C VAL A 747 9.50 12.91 -24.11
N ASP A 748 10.70 12.84 -24.63
CA ASP A 748 10.99 13.19 -26.02
C ASP A 748 11.13 11.90 -26.83
N LEU A 749 10.28 11.75 -27.84
CA LEU A 749 10.42 10.72 -28.86
C LEU A 749 10.89 11.38 -30.13
N THR A 750 12.08 11.03 -30.54
CA THR A 750 12.61 11.50 -31.82
C THR A 750 12.74 10.35 -32.80
N GLN A 751 12.35 10.58 -34.02
CA GLN A 751 12.64 9.70 -35.15
C GLN A 751 13.85 10.26 -35.90
N GLY A 752 14.92 9.50 -35.96
CA GLY A 752 16.02 9.67 -36.91
C GLY A 752 16.61 11.08 -37.07
N THR A 753 17.39 11.28 -38.07
CA THR A 753 18.31 12.39 -38.28
C THR A 753 17.72 13.76 -38.63
N THR A 754 16.43 13.99 -38.54
CA THR A 754 15.84 15.32 -38.76
C THR A 754 15.49 15.96 -37.43
N ALA A 755 16.25 16.98 -37.04
CA ALA A 755 15.91 17.86 -35.95
C ALA A 755 14.47 18.37 -36.12
N PRO A 756 13.62 18.37 -35.04
CA PRO A 756 12.28 18.92 -35.15
C PRO A 756 12.38 20.43 -35.39
N THR A 757 12.09 20.88 -36.58
CA THR A 757 11.77 22.27 -36.85
C THR A 757 10.31 22.47 -36.47
N GLY A 758 10.08 23.02 -35.29
CA GLY A 758 8.77 23.51 -34.92
C GLY A 758 8.29 23.03 -33.59
N ARG A 759 8.49 23.85 -32.56
CA ARG A 759 7.65 23.85 -31.39
C ARG A 759 6.20 23.99 -31.81
N ALA A 760 5.36 23.05 -31.45
CA ALA A 760 3.95 23.33 -31.29
C ALA A 760 3.70 23.86 -29.86
N PRO A 761 2.77 24.80 -29.67
CA PRO A 761 2.52 25.51 -28.44
C PRO A 761 2.01 24.60 -27.30
#